data_f80c0d257b79f96a94d1e941f879bc98
#
_entry.id   f80c0d257b79f96a94d1e941f879bc98
#
_cell.length_a   1.000
_cell.length_b   1.000
_cell.length_c   1.000
_cell.angle_alpha   90.00
_cell.angle_beta   90.00
_cell.angle_gamma   90.00
#
_symmetry.space_group_name_H-M   'P 1'
#
loop_
_entity.id
_entity.type
_entity.pdbx_description
1 polymer ?
#
loop_
_entity_poly.entity_id
_entity_poly.type
_entity_poly.pdbx_seq_one_letter_code
_entity_poly.pdbx_strand_id
1 'polypeptide(L)'
;MAKNLVIVESPAKAKTIEKFLGKDFEVLSSYGHIRDLKKKDFSVDIEHNYKPIYEIPAEKKKLVETLKQEADKADMVWLASDEDREGEAIAWHLFEVLKLKPEKTKRIVFHEITKDAILHAIENPRDIDLNRVDAQQARRVLDRIVGFELSPVLWKKVKPALSAGRVQSVAVRLIVEREREISAFKPEAAYRVIGEFLLPGGELLKAELSQRLKTEDEAKALLEACNTALFSIGDVTVKPAKKSPAAPFTTSTLQQEAARKLGFSVAQTMMVAQRLYEAGHITYMRTDSVNLSSLAINTTKDEIVKTLGERYLHIRNYHTHTKGAQEAHEAIRPTYSSHHEINASSQEKRLYELIWKRTIASQMSDAELEKTTATIAVSGRKEHFVAVGEVLKFDGFLKVYMESTDDEGDTEGNDKMLPALAKGDVLALSSVTATERFSQAPARYTEASLVRKLEELGIGRPSTYAPTISTIQQREYVEKGDRKGTERKYRMLTLHDGKIESGEKTELTGADKGKLLPTDIGVVVNDFLTEYFPDILNYNFTANVEQQFDDIAEGKTVWNDEIDHFYKLFHPVVESALALRLEHKVGERVLGTDPKSGRPVSVKIGRFGPLVQIGTPEDTEKPLFASLLKGQSMSTITLEEALKLFDLPRTLGDFEGKTVVVGIGRFGPYIRHDGKYVSLPKEFTPQGVSLEDAIILIQQKREQESQRLIKKFDEDDELELLNGRFGPYIAYKKKNYKLPKGSEPALLTFADCMKIVEDADKAPAKKKPARKKTTK
;
A
#
# COMPACT_ATOMS: atom_id res chain seq x y z
N MET A 1 17.23 40.08 21.81
CA MET A 1 17.53 39.05 20.83
C MET A 1 17.64 37.75 21.59
N ALA A 2 17.10 36.64 21.03
CA ALA A 2 17.26 35.34 21.65
C ALA A 2 18.74 34.93 21.64
N LYS A 3 19.24 34.40 22.77
CA LYS A 3 20.65 33.98 22.90
C LYS A 3 20.89 32.62 22.22
N ASN A 4 19.84 31.84 22.03
CA ASN A 4 19.88 30.47 21.51
C ASN A 4 19.00 30.36 20.30
N LEU A 5 19.53 29.75 19.20
CA LEU A 5 18.79 29.39 18.01
C LEU A 5 18.61 27.86 17.97
N VAL A 6 17.38 27.39 17.90
CA VAL A 6 17.05 25.96 17.69
C VAL A 6 16.58 25.77 16.26
N ILE A 7 17.21 24.85 15.51
CA ILE A 7 16.82 24.54 14.14
C ILE A 7 16.25 23.14 14.08
N VAL A 8 15.01 23.03 13.64
CA VAL A 8 14.26 21.78 13.44
C VAL A 8 13.92 21.60 11.96
N GLU A 9 13.46 20.41 11.56
CA GLU A 9 13.14 20.13 10.16
C GLU A 9 11.75 20.58 9.70
N SER A 10 10.77 20.79 10.60
CA SER A 10 9.43 21.18 10.21
C SER A 10 8.87 22.38 10.98
N PRO A 11 8.04 23.23 10.34
CA PRO A 11 7.41 24.37 11.02
C PRO A 11 6.45 23.96 12.15
N ALA A 12 5.79 22.80 12.01
CA ALA A 12 4.89 22.29 13.03
C ALA A 12 5.66 21.91 14.30
N LYS A 13 6.79 21.22 14.15
CA LYS A 13 7.72 20.89 15.22
C LYS A 13 8.28 22.15 15.89
N ALA A 14 8.69 23.15 15.08
CA ALA A 14 9.16 24.43 15.60
C ALA A 14 8.13 25.08 16.53
N LYS A 15 6.89 25.19 16.06
CA LYS A 15 5.78 25.78 16.81
C LYS A 15 5.46 25.03 18.12
N THR A 16 5.65 23.71 18.14
CA THR A 16 5.40 22.90 19.35
C THR A 16 6.53 23.08 20.35
N ILE A 17 7.79 23.04 19.92
CA ILE A 17 8.97 23.15 20.78
C ILE A 17 9.10 24.58 21.36
N GLU A 18 8.82 25.61 20.56
CA GLU A 18 8.89 27.03 21.01
C GLU A 18 8.04 27.28 22.24
N LYS A 19 6.89 26.57 22.41
CA LYS A 19 6.03 26.70 23.60
C LYS A 19 6.67 26.18 24.87
N PHE A 20 7.66 25.30 24.79
CA PHE A 20 8.32 24.67 25.92
C PHE A 20 9.58 25.40 26.34
N LEU A 21 10.19 26.13 25.39
CA LEU A 21 11.41 26.89 25.63
C LEU A 21 11.08 28.32 26.03
N GLY A 22 11.94 28.94 26.80
CA GLY A 22 11.76 30.30 27.28
C GLY A 22 12.14 31.35 26.22
N LYS A 23 12.02 32.64 26.56
CA LYS A 23 12.28 33.80 25.71
C LYS A 23 13.74 33.92 25.22
N ASP A 24 14.65 33.16 25.80
CA ASP A 24 16.06 33.10 25.38
C ASP A 24 16.30 32.21 24.18
N PHE A 25 15.26 31.50 23.70
CA PHE A 25 15.33 30.60 22.57
C PHE A 25 14.43 31.08 21.42
N GLU A 26 14.98 31.05 20.23
CA GLU A 26 14.24 31.19 18.95
C GLU A 26 14.24 29.85 18.21
N VAL A 27 13.09 29.40 17.71
CA VAL A 27 12.96 28.10 17.04
C VAL A 27 12.60 28.31 15.58
N LEU A 28 13.48 27.90 14.67
CA LEU A 28 13.30 28.01 13.23
C LEU A 28 13.26 26.63 12.57
N SER A 29 12.70 26.58 11.35
CA SER A 29 12.61 25.36 10.56
C SER A 29 13.49 25.43 9.32
N SER A 30 14.20 24.32 9.02
CA SER A 30 14.90 24.10 7.75
C SER A 30 14.00 23.62 6.62
N TYR A 31 12.74 23.25 6.92
CA TYR A 31 11.82 22.62 5.96
C TYR A 31 12.43 21.36 5.33
N GLY A 32 13.04 20.50 6.14
CA GLY A 32 13.76 19.30 5.71
C GLY A 32 15.19 19.59 5.23
N HIS A 33 15.70 18.78 4.31
CA HIS A 33 17.04 18.96 3.75
C HIS A 33 17.21 20.32 3.06
N ILE A 34 18.32 20.99 3.33
CA ILE A 34 18.67 22.29 2.73
C ILE A 34 19.57 22.14 1.51
N ARG A 35 20.25 21.01 1.35
CA ARG A 35 21.05 20.64 0.18
C ARG A 35 20.80 19.17 -0.18
N ASP A 36 21.01 18.80 -1.45
CA ASP A 36 20.91 17.42 -1.95
C ASP A 36 21.85 17.25 -3.17
N LEU A 37 22.02 16.01 -3.63
CA LEU A 37 22.67 15.72 -4.90
C LEU A 37 21.89 16.38 -6.05
N LYS A 38 22.57 16.88 -7.07
CA LYS A 38 21.91 17.51 -8.23
C LYS A 38 20.92 16.57 -8.88
N LYS A 39 19.73 17.09 -9.23
CA LYS A 39 18.62 16.23 -9.71
C LYS A 39 18.86 15.55 -11.04
N LYS A 40 19.62 16.21 -11.95
CA LYS A 40 19.82 15.75 -13.33
C LYS A 40 21.24 15.28 -13.63
N ASP A 41 22.08 15.21 -12.63
CA ASP A 41 23.49 14.88 -12.75
C ASP A 41 23.81 13.66 -11.89
N PHE A 42 24.83 12.89 -12.26
CA PHE A 42 25.29 11.73 -11.49
C PHE A 42 25.69 12.16 -10.07
N SER A 43 26.40 13.27 -9.95
CA SER A 43 26.73 13.95 -8.69
C SER A 43 27.48 13.08 -7.67
N VAL A 44 28.23 12.10 -8.15
CA VAL A 44 29.13 11.27 -7.35
C VAL A 44 30.49 11.25 -8.06
N ASP A 45 31.53 11.65 -7.36
CA ASP A 45 32.90 11.65 -7.89
C ASP A 45 33.57 10.32 -7.57
N ILE A 46 33.56 9.42 -8.55
CA ILE A 46 34.08 8.05 -8.41
C ILE A 46 35.61 8.06 -8.18
N GLU A 47 36.34 8.94 -8.88
CA GLU A 47 37.80 9.02 -8.82
C GLU A 47 38.30 9.53 -7.46
N HIS A 48 37.47 10.30 -6.75
CA HIS A 48 37.77 10.84 -5.42
C HIS A 48 36.93 10.17 -4.33
N ASN A 49 37.00 8.84 -4.22
CA ASN A 49 36.38 8.05 -3.17
C ASN A 49 34.86 8.23 -3.09
N TYR A 50 34.17 8.27 -4.22
CA TYR A 50 32.71 8.38 -4.30
C TYR A 50 32.15 9.61 -3.61
N LYS A 51 32.92 10.70 -3.56
CA LYS A 51 32.54 11.95 -2.91
C LYS A 51 31.23 12.50 -3.49
N PRO A 52 30.17 12.69 -2.66
CA PRO A 52 28.92 13.27 -3.14
C PRO A 52 29.08 14.76 -3.43
N ILE A 53 28.53 15.19 -4.58
CA ILE A 53 28.54 16.59 -5.01
C ILE A 53 27.18 17.20 -4.71
N TYR A 54 27.08 17.91 -3.57
CA TYR A 54 25.86 18.53 -3.11
C TYR A 54 25.63 19.92 -3.72
N GLU A 55 24.35 20.26 -3.94
CA GLU A 55 23.92 21.63 -4.27
C GLU A 55 22.78 22.09 -3.36
N ILE A 56 22.69 23.39 -3.16
CA ILE A 56 21.54 24.03 -2.48
C ILE A 56 20.50 24.32 -3.57
N PRO A 57 19.30 23.68 -3.53
CA PRO A 57 18.24 23.96 -4.49
C PRO A 57 17.86 25.44 -4.51
N ALA A 58 17.54 25.97 -5.68
CA ALA A 58 17.25 27.40 -5.86
C ALA A 58 16.15 27.91 -4.91
N GLU A 59 15.13 27.07 -4.67
CA GLU A 59 14.03 27.36 -3.75
C GLU A 59 14.44 27.43 -2.27
N LYS A 60 15.61 26.89 -1.92
CA LYS A 60 16.15 26.88 -0.54
C LYS A 60 17.14 28.00 -0.25
N LYS A 61 17.69 28.67 -1.27
CA LYS A 61 18.74 29.68 -1.09
C LYS A 61 18.35 30.80 -0.12
N LYS A 62 17.14 31.35 -0.26
CA LYS A 62 16.64 32.41 0.63
C LYS A 62 16.49 31.92 2.07
N LEU A 63 16.02 30.68 2.26
CA LEU A 63 15.90 30.07 3.59
C LEU A 63 17.28 29.91 4.24
N VAL A 64 18.25 29.42 3.49
CA VAL A 64 19.64 29.25 3.96
C VAL A 64 20.24 30.60 4.38
N GLU A 65 20.02 31.66 3.59
CA GLU A 65 20.46 33.02 3.94
C GLU A 65 19.83 33.49 5.27
N THR A 66 18.52 33.28 5.44
CA THR A 66 17.82 33.63 6.68
C THR A 66 18.39 32.85 7.88
N LEU A 67 18.50 31.51 7.76
CA LEU A 67 19.03 30.67 8.83
C LEU A 67 20.46 31.06 9.21
N LYS A 68 21.29 31.43 8.20
CA LYS A 68 22.65 31.89 8.45
C LYS A 68 22.70 33.21 9.21
N GLN A 69 21.88 34.18 8.81
CA GLN A 69 21.80 35.48 9.50
C GLN A 69 21.37 35.32 10.97
N GLU A 70 20.42 34.43 11.24
CA GLU A 70 19.97 34.19 12.64
C GLU A 70 21.02 33.37 13.43
N ALA A 71 21.70 32.40 12.78
CA ALA A 71 22.78 31.66 13.41
C ALA A 71 24.00 32.55 13.77
N ASP A 72 24.33 33.53 12.91
CA ASP A 72 25.42 34.49 13.17
C ASP A 72 25.13 35.41 14.36
N LYS A 73 23.85 35.68 14.66
CA LYS A 73 23.40 36.49 15.81
C LYS A 73 23.32 35.72 17.13
N ALA A 74 23.17 34.40 17.04
CA ALA A 74 22.98 33.56 18.21
C ALA A 74 24.31 33.30 18.94
N ASP A 75 24.26 33.18 20.25
CA ASP A 75 25.39 32.76 21.08
C ASP A 75 25.61 31.25 20.95
N MET A 76 24.52 30.47 20.82
CA MET A 76 24.51 29.00 20.64
C MET A 76 23.47 28.59 19.62
N VAL A 77 23.83 27.63 18.78
CA VAL A 77 22.93 26.99 17.77
C VAL A 77 22.68 25.54 18.17
N TRP A 78 21.41 25.17 18.27
CA TRP A 78 20.95 23.83 18.64
C TRP A 78 20.33 23.15 17.43
N LEU A 79 20.93 22.04 16.97
CA LEU A 79 20.44 21.24 15.86
C LEU A 79 19.52 20.16 16.43
N ALA A 80 18.22 20.28 16.18
CA ALA A 80 17.14 19.50 16.81
C ALA A 80 16.30 18.72 15.80
N SER A 81 16.94 18.20 14.74
CA SER A 81 16.32 17.27 13.79
C SER A 81 16.04 15.90 14.43
N ASP A 82 15.20 15.09 13.80
CA ASP A 82 14.83 13.75 14.28
C ASP A 82 16.05 12.88 14.57
N GLU A 83 15.86 11.82 15.34
CA GLU A 83 16.97 10.97 15.80
C GLU A 83 17.38 9.90 14.76
N ASP A 84 16.69 9.80 13.64
CA ASP A 84 17.07 8.87 12.57
C ASP A 84 18.27 9.38 11.74
N ARG A 85 18.78 8.52 10.84
CA ARG A 85 19.92 8.86 9.95
C ARG A 85 19.63 10.06 9.05
N GLU A 86 18.38 10.25 8.63
CA GLU A 86 17.98 11.39 7.80
C GLU A 86 18.05 12.70 8.62
N GLY A 87 17.59 12.68 9.88
CA GLY A 87 17.70 13.83 10.78
C GLY A 87 19.16 14.16 11.13
N GLU A 88 20.00 13.13 11.30
CA GLU A 88 21.44 13.34 11.53
C GLU A 88 22.13 13.98 10.32
N ALA A 89 21.80 13.53 9.11
CA ALA A 89 22.28 14.14 7.86
C ALA A 89 21.78 15.58 7.69
N ILE A 90 20.52 15.88 8.08
CA ILE A 90 20.00 17.25 8.06
C ILE A 90 20.82 18.14 9.01
N ALA A 91 21.10 17.69 10.22
CA ALA A 91 21.93 18.40 11.19
C ALA A 91 23.34 18.68 10.63
N TRP A 92 23.98 17.68 10.07
CA TRP A 92 25.29 17.81 9.43
C TRP A 92 25.26 18.78 8.23
N HIS A 93 24.25 18.68 7.36
CA HIS A 93 24.10 19.59 6.24
C HIS A 93 23.91 21.05 6.69
N LEU A 94 23.16 21.29 7.77
CA LEU A 94 23.01 22.61 8.38
C LEU A 94 24.35 23.12 8.90
N PHE A 95 25.07 22.26 9.65
CA PHE A 95 26.39 22.61 10.18
C PHE A 95 27.36 23.07 9.09
N GLU A 96 27.47 22.29 8.02
CA GLU A 96 28.36 22.59 6.88
C GLU A 96 27.94 23.83 6.09
N VAL A 97 26.66 23.92 5.70
CA VAL A 97 26.14 24.99 4.82
C VAL A 97 26.11 26.33 5.52
N LEU A 98 25.72 26.38 6.78
CA LEU A 98 25.69 27.60 7.57
C LEU A 98 27.09 27.98 8.11
N LYS A 99 28.11 27.10 7.94
CA LYS A 99 29.47 27.24 8.46
C LYS A 99 29.49 27.49 9.96
N LEU A 100 28.72 26.65 10.69
CA LEU A 100 28.63 26.76 12.14
C LEU A 100 29.96 26.40 12.80
N LYS A 101 30.22 27.04 13.96
CA LYS A 101 31.42 26.77 14.74
C LYS A 101 31.14 25.65 15.75
N PRO A 102 32.03 24.63 15.87
CA PRO A 102 31.81 23.51 16.80
C PRO A 102 31.55 23.95 18.24
N GLU A 103 32.29 24.94 18.72
CA GLU A 103 32.17 25.48 20.07
C GLU A 103 30.83 26.20 20.34
N LYS A 104 30.11 26.60 19.29
CA LYS A 104 28.80 27.28 19.37
C LYS A 104 27.66 26.40 18.86
N THR A 105 27.89 25.13 18.60
CA THR A 105 26.88 24.24 18.02
C THR A 105 26.70 23.01 18.89
N LYS A 106 25.45 22.65 19.15
CA LYS A 106 25.06 21.44 19.89
C LYS A 106 24.01 20.67 19.12
N ARG A 107 24.08 19.37 19.20
CA ARG A 107 23.06 18.43 18.68
C ARG A 107 22.21 17.95 19.84
N ILE A 108 20.89 18.06 19.73
CA ILE A 108 19.94 17.48 20.68
C ILE A 108 19.01 16.48 19.98
N VAL A 109 18.70 15.41 20.67
CA VAL A 109 17.82 14.33 20.20
C VAL A 109 16.77 14.01 21.24
N PHE A 110 15.59 13.63 20.78
CA PHE A 110 14.47 13.28 21.64
C PHE A 110 13.51 12.35 20.88
N HIS A 111 12.95 11.38 21.59
CA HIS A 111 12.02 10.40 21.02
C HIS A 111 10.57 10.91 21.01
N GLU A 112 10.28 11.98 21.78
CA GLU A 112 8.94 12.57 21.89
C GLU A 112 9.06 14.09 22.05
N ILE A 113 8.03 14.81 21.62
CA ILE A 113 8.00 16.27 21.72
C ILE A 113 7.13 16.66 22.93
N THR A 114 7.66 16.41 24.11
CA THR A 114 7.11 16.85 25.40
C THR A 114 8.03 17.89 26.04
N LYS A 115 7.50 18.68 27.00
CA LYS A 115 8.30 19.69 27.68
C LYS A 115 9.51 19.06 28.35
N ASP A 116 9.29 17.99 29.11
CA ASP A 116 10.35 17.33 29.89
C ASP A 116 11.42 16.70 28.99
N ALA A 117 11.02 16.06 27.89
CA ALA A 117 11.97 15.49 26.94
C ALA A 117 12.82 16.58 26.24
N ILE A 118 12.22 17.71 25.88
CA ILE A 118 12.95 18.82 25.24
C ILE A 118 13.91 19.49 26.22
N LEU A 119 13.49 19.75 27.45
CA LEU A 119 14.38 20.34 28.49
C LEU A 119 15.52 19.38 28.82
N HIS A 120 15.24 18.09 28.99
CA HIS A 120 16.26 17.07 29.19
C HIS A 120 17.27 17.00 28.05
N ALA A 121 16.82 17.11 26.79
CA ALA A 121 17.69 17.13 25.61
C ALA A 121 18.61 18.37 25.59
N ILE A 122 18.11 19.54 26.01
CA ILE A 122 18.93 20.77 26.13
C ILE A 122 20.00 20.60 27.22
N GLU A 123 19.68 19.93 28.34
CA GLU A 123 20.62 19.67 29.43
C GLU A 123 21.65 18.59 29.08
N ASN A 124 21.34 17.71 28.14
CA ASN A 124 22.19 16.59 27.74
C ASN A 124 22.49 16.60 26.22
N PRO A 125 23.14 17.65 25.69
CA PRO A 125 23.47 17.73 24.29
C PRO A 125 24.62 16.78 23.94
N ARG A 126 24.70 16.42 22.65
CA ARG A 126 25.81 15.66 22.08
C ARG A 126 26.37 16.36 20.84
N ASP A 127 27.40 15.79 20.27
CA ASP A 127 27.89 16.18 18.95
C ASP A 127 27.13 15.44 17.83
N ILE A 128 27.31 15.87 16.58
CA ILE A 128 26.77 15.18 15.41
C ILE A 128 27.45 13.82 15.28
N ASP A 129 26.66 12.77 15.11
CA ASP A 129 27.14 11.42 14.90
C ASP A 129 27.52 11.20 13.44
N LEU A 130 28.82 11.30 13.13
CA LEU A 130 29.32 11.20 11.76
C LEU A 130 29.14 9.80 11.17
N ASN A 131 29.10 8.74 11.97
CA ASN A 131 28.85 7.39 11.48
C ASN A 131 27.41 7.26 10.93
N ARG A 132 26.45 7.87 11.61
CA ARG A 132 25.06 7.93 11.12
C ARG A 132 24.95 8.79 9.86
N VAL A 133 25.70 9.89 9.77
CA VAL A 133 25.79 10.71 8.56
C VAL A 133 26.36 9.89 7.40
N ASP A 134 27.43 9.16 7.62
CA ASP A 134 28.08 8.31 6.63
C ASP A 134 27.17 7.19 6.14
N ALA A 135 26.40 6.58 7.04
CA ALA A 135 25.40 5.58 6.67
C ALA A 135 24.31 6.15 5.75
N GLN A 136 23.85 7.38 6.03
CA GLN A 136 22.90 8.08 5.16
C GLN A 136 23.53 8.45 3.80
N GLN A 137 24.77 8.94 3.81
CA GLN A 137 25.53 9.24 2.58
C GLN A 137 25.73 7.98 1.73
N ALA A 138 26.19 6.88 2.35
CA ALA A 138 26.36 5.59 1.67
C ALA A 138 25.09 5.17 0.95
N ARG A 139 23.96 5.20 1.65
CA ARG A 139 22.65 4.90 1.04
C ARG A 139 22.34 5.84 -0.12
N ARG A 140 22.53 7.16 0.08
CA ARG A 140 22.22 8.16 -0.92
C ARG A 140 23.08 8.01 -2.17
N VAL A 141 24.37 7.71 -2.00
CA VAL A 141 25.35 7.49 -3.08
C VAL A 141 25.01 6.20 -3.82
N LEU A 142 24.80 5.09 -3.10
CA LEU A 142 24.49 3.80 -3.72
C LEU A 142 23.19 3.85 -4.53
N ASP A 143 22.11 4.40 -3.96
CA ASP A 143 20.84 4.52 -4.66
C ASP A 143 20.95 5.48 -5.87
N ARG A 144 21.86 6.48 -5.82
CA ARG A 144 22.19 7.33 -6.97
C ARG A 144 22.90 6.56 -8.07
N ILE A 145 23.92 5.78 -7.73
CA ILE A 145 24.68 4.94 -8.68
C ILE A 145 23.72 3.97 -9.38
N VAL A 146 23.00 3.18 -8.60
CA VAL A 146 22.04 2.19 -9.14
C VAL A 146 21.01 2.87 -10.05
N GLY A 147 20.39 3.95 -9.60
CA GLY A 147 19.34 4.63 -10.37
C GLY A 147 19.83 5.28 -11.68
N PHE A 148 21.01 5.87 -11.65
CA PHE A 148 21.57 6.56 -12.83
C PHE A 148 22.22 5.62 -13.82
N GLU A 149 22.70 4.47 -13.41
CA GLU A 149 23.28 3.48 -14.32
C GLU A 149 22.25 2.51 -14.89
N LEU A 150 21.27 2.03 -14.09
CA LEU A 150 20.24 1.12 -14.60
C LEU A 150 19.19 1.82 -15.47
N SER A 151 18.82 3.06 -15.16
CA SER A 151 17.76 3.72 -15.91
C SER A 151 18.08 3.92 -17.39
N PRO A 152 19.31 4.35 -17.79
CA PRO A 152 19.70 4.40 -19.20
C PRO A 152 19.68 3.05 -19.91
N VAL A 153 20.01 1.96 -19.21
CA VAL A 153 19.89 0.59 -19.78
C VAL A 153 18.45 0.30 -20.14
N LEU A 154 17.51 0.56 -19.19
CA LEU A 154 16.08 0.41 -19.45
C LEU A 154 15.59 1.30 -20.58
N TRP A 155 16.09 2.53 -20.70
CA TRP A 155 15.71 3.43 -21.80
C TRP A 155 16.14 2.92 -23.16
N LYS A 156 17.32 2.36 -23.23
CA LYS A 156 17.90 1.82 -24.47
C LYS A 156 17.26 0.49 -24.86
N LYS A 157 16.98 -0.38 -23.88
CA LYS A 157 16.58 -1.78 -24.14
C LYS A 157 15.07 -1.99 -24.08
N VAL A 158 14.36 -1.25 -23.24
CA VAL A 158 12.91 -1.44 -23.01
C VAL A 158 12.12 -0.25 -23.54
N LYS A 159 12.13 0.88 -22.80
CA LYS A 159 11.37 2.10 -23.14
C LYS A 159 11.94 3.32 -22.43
N PRO A 160 11.95 4.51 -23.10
CA PRO A 160 12.34 5.78 -22.44
C PRO A 160 11.50 6.08 -21.19
N ALA A 161 12.09 6.84 -20.27
CA ALA A 161 11.49 7.31 -19.03
C ALA A 161 11.18 6.22 -17.96
N LEU A 162 11.65 5.00 -18.15
CA LEU A 162 11.65 3.98 -17.10
C LEU A 162 12.75 4.26 -16.09
N SER A 163 12.63 3.72 -14.89
CA SER A 163 13.65 3.85 -13.86
C SER A 163 13.69 2.60 -12.98
N ALA A 164 14.88 2.25 -12.57
CA ALA A 164 15.12 1.17 -11.63
C ALA A 164 15.72 1.72 -10.33
N GLY A 165 15.62 0.93 -9.28
CA GLY A 165 16.25 1.21 -8.00
C GLY A 165 16.21 -0.03 -7.14
N ARG A 166 17.20 -0.19 -6.29
CA ARG A 166 17.46 -1.40 -5.50
C ARG A 166 16.21 -1.94 -4.77
N VAL A 167 15.65 -1.19 -3.86
CA VAL A 167 14.49 -1.64 -3.05
C VAL A 167 13.20 -1.73 -3.87
N GLN A 168 12.96 -0.75 -4.73
CA GLN A 168 11.73 -0.70 -5.52
C GLN A 168 11.61 -1.83 -6.56
N SER A 169 12.72 -2.19 -7.22
CA SER A 169 12.72 -3.28 -8.21
C SER A 169 12.47 -4.63 -7.55
N VAL A 170 13.01 -4.83 -6.36
CA VAL A 170 12.74 -6.02 -5.54
C VAL A 170 11.28 -6.06 -5.05
N ALA A 171 10.69 -4.93 -4.69
CA ALA A 171 9.28 -4.87 -4.33
C ALA A 171 8.36 -5.22 -5.52
N VAL A 172 8.71 -4.77 -6.74
CA VAL A 172 8.00 -5.18 -7.97
C VAL A 172 8.16 -6.68 -8.21
N ARG A 173 9.35 -7.23 -8.03
CA ARG A 173 9.64 -8.66 -8.16
C ARG A 173 8.74 -9.52 -7.27
N LEU A 174 8.59 -9.16 -5.99
CA LEU A 174 7.70 -9.88 -5.06
C LEU A 174 6.26 -9.97 -5.59
N ILE A 175 5.76 -8.86 -6.17
CA ILE A 175 4.40 -8.80 -6.69
C ILE A 175 4.27 -9.62 -7.98
N VAL A 176 5.27 -9.57 -8.87
CA VAL A 176 5.29 -10.35 -10.13
C VAL A 176 5.38 -11.85 -9.83
N GLU A 177 6.28 -12.26 -8.93
CA GLU A 177 6.41 -13.66 -8.52
C GLU A 177 5.12 -14.19 -7.91
N ARG A 178 4.45 -13.41 -7.04
CA ARG A 178 3.16 -13.77 -6.46
C ARG A 178 2.09 -13.95 -7.54
N GLU A 179 2.02 -13.11 -8.55
CA GLU A 179 1.05 -13.27 -9.64
C GLU A 179 1.34 -14.53 -10.47
N ARG A 180 2.62 -14.89 -10.63
CA ARG A 180 3.03 -16.14 -11.27
C ARG A 180 2.68 -17.37 -10.44
N GLU A 181 2.92 -17.33 -9.14
CA GLU A 181 2.50 -18.38 -8.21
C GLU A 181 0.98 -18.64 -8.30
N ILE A 182 0.19 -17.57 -8.30
CA ILE A 182 -1.27 -17.65 -8.42
C ILE A 182 -1.68 -18.23 -9.78
N SER A 183 -1.03 -17.80 -10.86
CA SER A 183 -1.35 -18.26 -12.22
C SER A 183 -0.97 -19.73 -12.44
N ALA A 184 0.08 -20.20 -11.79
CA ALA A 184 0.53 -21.58 -11.86
C ALA A 184 -0.22 -22.52 -10.89
N PHE A 185 -0.96 -21.95 -9.93
CA PHE A 185 -1.63 -22.72 -8.90
C PHE A 185 -2.78 -23.54 -9.47
N LYS A 186 -2.80 -24.83 -9.14
CA LYS A 186 -3.88 -25.77 -9.49
C LYS A 186 -4.63 -26.11 -8.22
N PRO A 187 -5.91 -25.72 -8.09
CA PRO A 187 -6.70 -26.04 -6.92
C PRO A 187 -6.97 -27.56 -6.84
N GLU A 188 -6.75 -28.13 -5.67
CA GLU A 188 -7.09 -29.51 -5.37
C GLU A 188 -8.40 -29.54 -4.60
N ALA A 189 -9.31 -30.42 -5.02
CA ALA A 189 -10.60 -30.62 -4.39
C ALA A 189 -10.49 -31.63 -3.22
N ALA A 190 -11.21 -31.36 -2.13
CA ALA A 190 -11.42 -32.30 -1.04
C ALA A 190 -12.76 -31.99 -0.36
N TYR A 191 -13.39 -33.01 0.21
CA TYR A 191 -14.68 -32.88 0.90
C TYR A 191 -14.46 -32.57 2.36
N ARG A 192 -15.02 -31.44 2.81
CA ARG A 192 -15.20 -31.09 4.22
C ARG A 192 -16.53 -31.67 4.68
N VAL A 193 -16.53 -32.48 5.74
CA VAL A 193 -17.72 -33.12 6.25
C VAL A 193 -18.07 -32.55 7.60
N ILE A 194 -19.30 -32.04 7.74
CA ILE A 194 -19.86 -31.52 9.00
C ILE A 194 -21.05 -32.35 9.35
N GLY A 195 -21.05 -32.89 10.57
CA GLY A 195 -22.22 -33.57 11.19
C GLY A 195 -22.93 -32.63 12.16
N GLU A 196 -24.24 -32.70 12.16
CA GLU A 196 -25.12 -32.05 13.13
C GLU A 196 -25.80 -33.15 13.95
N PHE A 197 -25.59 -33.11 15.26
CA PHE A 197 -26.04 -34.13 16.20
C PHE A 197 -26.94 -33.50 17.25
N LEU A 198 -28.00 -34.24 17.63
CA LEU A 198 -28.87 -33.86 18.73
C LEU A 198 -28.43 -34.58 20.00
N LEU A 199 -28.23 -33.83 21.06
CA LEU A 199 -28.01 -34.33 22.42
C LEU A 199 -29.30 -34.83 23.03
N PRO A 200 -29.24 -35.67 24.10
CA PRO A 200 -30.44 -36.12 24.82
C PRO A 200 -31.35 -34.98 25.32
N GLY A 201 -30.79 -33.78 25.54
CA GLY A 201 -31.53 -32.58 25.92
C GLY A 201 -32.15 -31.79 24.73
N GLY A 202 -31.96 -32.26 23.49
CA GLY A 202 -32.48 -31.57 22.27
C GLY A 202 -31.58 -30.47 21.74
N GLU A 203 -30.43 -30.23 22.34
CA GLU A 203 -29.45 -29.22 21.87
C GLU A 203 -28.69 -29.74 20.65
N LEU A 204 -28.41 -28.83 19.71
CA LEU A 204 -27.69 -29.14 18.46
C LEU A 204 -26.17 -28.98 18.63
N LEU A 205 -25.44 -30.05 18.37
CA LEU A 205 -23.97 -30.07 18.35
C LEU A 205 -23.45 -30.20 16.92
N LYS A 206 -22.66 -29.23 16.45
CA LYS A 206 -21.97 -29.31 15.17
C LYS A 206 -20.56 -29.83 15.38
N ALA A 207 -20.14 -30.77 14.53
CA ALA A 207 -18.80 -31.33 14.57
C ALA A 207 -18.27 -31.58 13.16
N GLU A 208 -16.97 -31.38 12.95
CA GLU A 208 -16.29 -31.61 11.68
C GLU A 208 -15.58 -32.98 11.72
N LEU A 209 -15.61 -33.69 10.59
CA LEU A 209 -14.87 -34.95 10.46
C LEU A 209 -13.36 -34.67 10.64
N SER A 210 -12.69 -35.54 11.39
CA SER A 210 -11.27 -35.40 11.74
C SER A 210 -10.30 -35.35 10.53
N GLN A 211 -10.77 -35.73 9.34
CA GLN A 211 -9.99 -35.70 8.10
C GLN A 211 -10.82 -35.25 6.92
N ARG A 212 -10.15 -34.69 5.89
CA ARG A 212 -10.75 -34.38 4.60
C ARG A 212 -10.82 -35.63 3.74
N LEU A 213 -11.91 -35.83 3.01
CA LEU A 213 -12.06 -36.92 2.04
C LEU A 213 -11.65 -36.42 0.65
N LYS A 214 -10.99 -37.29 -0.11
CA LYS A 214 -10.39 -36.85 -1.40
C LYS A 214 -11.38 -36.94 -2.57
N THR A 215 -12.32 -37.85 -2.52
CA THR A 215 -13.26 -38.14 -3.60
C THR A 215 -14.71 -38.07 -3.16
N GLU A 216 -15.60 -37.88 -4.14
CA GLU A 216 -17.04 -37.93 -3.94
C GLU A 216 -17.49 -39.30 -3.47
N ASP A 217 -16.89 -40.38 -3.99
CA ASP A 217 -17.21 -41.75 -3.63
C ASP A 217 -16.86 -42.03 -2.14
N GLU A 218 -15.71 -41.53 -1.67
CA GLU A 218 -15.36 -41.60 -0.24
C GLU A 218 -16.37 -40.83 0.62
N ALA A 219 -16.80 -39.64 0.17
CA ALA A 219 -17.78 -38.84 0.87
C ALA A 219 -19.15 -39.58 0.92
N LYS A 220 -19.59 -40.12 -0.20
CA LYS A 220 -20.86 -40.90 -0.28
C LYS A 220 -20.82 -42.14 0.58
N ALA A 221 -19.74 -42.92 0.53
CA ALA A 221 -19.57 -44.11 1.37
C ALA A 221 -19.57 -43.78 2.87
N LEU A 222 -19.02 -42.62 3.26
CA LEU A 222 -19.12 -42.16 4.65
C LEU A 222 -20.57 -41.81 5.03
N LEU A 223 -21.29 -41.08 4.18
CA LEU A 223 -22.67 -40.68 4.44
C LEU A 223 -23.58 -41.93 4.52
N GLU A 224 -23.40 -42.93 3.65
CA GLU A 224 -24.10 -44.20 3.69
C GLU A 224 -23.84 -44.95 5.00
N ALA A 225 -22.59 -44.96 5.46
CA ALA A 225 -22.25 -45.56 6.75
C ALA A 225 -22.87 -44.78 7.93
N CYS A 226 -22.89 -43.46 7.88
CA CYS A 226 -23.50 -42.62 8.92
C CYS A 226 -25.00 -42.81 9.04
N ASN A 227 -25.68 -43.27 7.98
CA ASN A 227 -27.12 -43.50 7.98
C ASN A 227 -27.56 -44.61 8.98
N THR A 228 -26.70 -45.58 9.21
CA THR A 228 -26.96 -46.71 10.11
C THR A 228 -26.08 -46.76 11.35
N ALA A 229 -25.13 -45.84 11.45
CA ALA A 229 -24.19 -45.77 12.55
C ALA A 229 -24.82 -45.25 13.84
N LEU A 230 -24.31 -45.73 14.97
CA LEU A 230 -24.55 -45.13 16.28
C LEU A 230 -23.45 -44.10 16.55
N PHE A 231 -23.84 -42.96 17.09
CA PHE A 231 -22.94 -41.90 17.46
C PHE A 231 -22.88 -41.74 18.97
N SER A 232 -21.67 -41.63 19.50
CA SER A 232 -21.48 -41.40 20.93
C SER A 232 -20.29 -40.50 21.20
N ILE A 233 -20.33 -39.79 22.30
CA ILE A 233 -19.19 -39.00 22.77
C ILE A 233 -18.06 -39.94 23.19
N GLY A 234 -16.99 -39.99 22.45
CA GLY A 234 -15.82 -40.84 22.71
C GLY A 234 -14.94 -40.27 23.81
N ASP A 235 -14.64 -39.00 23.74
CA ASP A 235 -13.84 -38.28 24.73
C ASP A 235 -14.18 -36.77 24.74
N VAL A 236 -14.07 -36.17 25.92
CA VAL A 236 -14.26 -34.74 26.13
C VAL A 236 -13.02 -34.21 26.86
N THR A 237 -12.29 -33.34 26.20
CA THR A 237 -11.10 -32.70 26.77
C THR A 237 -11.36 -31.22 26.95
N VAL A 238 -11.20 -30.73 28.16
CA VAL A 238 -11.28 -29.33 28.50
C VAL A 238 -9.87 -28.86 28.87
N LYS A 239 -9.36 -27.85 28.11
CA LYS A 239 -8.03 -27.32 28.37
C LYS A 239 -8.08 -25.77 28.49
N PRO A 240 -7.39 -25.23 29.50
CA PRO A 240 -7.22 -23.80 29.56
C PRO A 240 -6.36 -23.36 28.37
N ALA A 241 -6.73 -22.23 27.74
CA ALA A 241 -5.99 -21.58 26.71
C ALA A 241 -5.83 -20.12 27.07
N LYS A 242 -4.74 -19.50 26.60
CA LYS A 242 -4.46 -18.07 26.81
C LYS A 242 -4.19 -17.42 25.47
N LYS A 243 -4.71 -16.21 25.29
CA LYS A 243 -4.31 -15.32 24.21
C LYS A 243 -3.54 -14.14 24.82
N SER A 244 -2.31 -13.90 24.39
CA SER A 244 -1.48 -12.80 24.87
C SER A 244 -1.59 -11.61 23.92
N PRO A 245 -1.48 -10.37 24.44
CA PRO A 245 -1.50 -9.18 23.61
C PRO A 245 -0.21 -9.08 22.77
N ALA A 246 -0.35 -8.48 21.61
CA ALA A 246 0.78 -8.18 20.77
C ALA A 246 1.61 -6.99 21.33
N ALA A 247 2.89 -6.92 20.93
CA ALA A 247 3.80 -5.85 21.30
C ALA A 247 3.30 -4.46 20.88
N PRO A 248 3.80 -3.38 21.50
CA PRO A 248 3.56 -2.02 21.01
C PRO A 248 3.96 -1.87 19.56
N PHE A 249 3.44 -0.83 18.89
CA PHE A 249 3.66 -0.66 17.46
C PHE A 249 5.10 -0.31 17.08
N THR A 250 5.60 -0.99 16.05
CA THR A 250 6.65 -0.51 15.16
C THR A 250 6.02 0.24 13.98
N THR A 251 6.83 0.89 13.14
CA THR A 251 6.38 1.50 11.89
C THR A 251 5.62 0.50 11.02
N SER A 252 6.15 -0.70 10.86
CA SER A 252 5.58 -1.75 10.02
C SER A 252 4.24 -2.22 10.57
N THR A 253 4.16 -2.59 11.83
CA THR A 253 2.93 -3.09 12.45
C THR A 253 1.85 -2.01 12.54
N LEU A 254 2.22 -0.74 12.74
CA LEU A 254 1.27 0.38 12.68
C LEU A 254 0.68 0.54 11.28
N GLN A 255 1.51 0.46 10.23
CA GLN A 255 1.04 0.55 8.85
C GLN A 255 0.08 -0.60 8.51
N GLN A 256 0.37 -1.81 8.97
CA GLN A 256 -0.48 -2.98 8.77
C GLN A 256 -1.84 -2.83 9.46
N GLU A 257 -1.86 -2.52 10.74
CA GLU A 257 -3.10 -2.39 11.49
C GLU A 257 -3.94 -1.17 11.07
N ALA A 258 -3.31 -0.04 10.74
CA ALA A 258 -4.03 1.12 10.22
C ALA A 258 -4.67 0.83 8.85
N ALA A 259 -4.02 0.03 8.00
CA ALA A 259 -4.61 -0.40 6.74
C ALA A 259 -5.83 -1.29 6.96
N ARG A 260 -5.75 -2.28 7.87
CA ARG A 260 -6.83 -3.22 8.17
C ARG A 260 -8.02 -2.54 8.87
N LYS A 261 -7.76 -1.82 9.97
CA LYS A 261 -8.81 -1.25 10.85
C LYS A 261 -9.33 0.10 10.40
N LEU A 262 -8.48 0.94 9.81
CA LEU A 262 -8.83 2.31 9.46
C LEU A 262 -9.01 2.50 7.95
N GLY A 263 -8.57 1.54 7.12
CA GLY A 263 -8.56 1.66 5.67
C GLY A 263 -7.54 2.68 5.15
N PHE A 264 -6.51 3.02 5.94
CA PHE A 264 -5.49 3.96 5.53
C PHE A 264 -4.47 3.30 4.61
N SER A 265 -4.01 4.02 3.58
CA SER A 265 -2.83 3.60 2.84
C SER A 265 -1.58 3.74 3.71
N VAL A 266 -0.52 3.01 3.37
CA VAL A 266 0.76 3.09 4.08
C VAL A 266 1.29 4.53 4.11
N ALA A 267 1.22 5.25 2.99
CA ALA A 267 1.63 6.66 2.91
C ALA A 267 0.75 7.58 3.78
N GLN A 268 -0.57 7.34 3.79
CA GLN A 268 -1.50 8.11 4.64
C GLN A 268 -1.22 7.87 6.11
N THR A 269 -0.97 6.63 6.53
CA THR A 269 -0.61 6.29 7.91
C THR A 269 0.61 7.07 8.37
N MET A 270 1.68 7.10 7.56
CA MET A 270 2.90 7.82 7.91
C MET A 270 2.71 9.33 7.95
N MET A 271 1.91 9.89 7.04
CA MET A 271 1.59 11.32 7.04
C MET A 271 0.82 11.73 8.29
N VAL A 272 -0.14 10.91 8.73
CA VAL A 272 -0.94 11.18 9.94
C VAL A 272 -0.10 10.97 11.19
N ALA A 273 0.72 9.92 11.26
CA ALA A 273 1.64 9.66 12.36
C ALA A 273 2.67 10.78 12.53
N GLN A 274 3.21 11.32 11.42
CA GLN A 274 4.12 12.47 11.45
C GLN A 274 3.46 13.69 12.11
N ARG A 275 2.20 13.98 11.80
CA ARG A 275 1.45 15.09 12.41
C ARG A 275 1.22 14.87 13.90
N LEU A 276 0.87 13.64 14.29
CA LEU A 276 0.71 13.30 15.72
C LEU A 276 2.01 13.46 16.50
N TYR A 277 3.13 13.04 15.94
CA TYR A 277 4.45 13.22 16.53
C TYR A 277 4.81 14.71 16.66
N GLU A 278 4.70 15.48 15.58
CA GLU A 278 5.01 16.91 15.55
C GLU A 278 4.12 17.73 16.49
N ALA A 279 2.90 17.26 16.76
CA ALA A 279 2.00 17.85 17.76
C ALA A 279 2.29 17.39 19.19
N GLY A 280 3.21 16.45 19.41
CA GLY A 280 3.58 15.94 20.73
C GLY A 280 2.62 14.90 21.29
N HIS A 281 1.81 14.24 20.45
CA HIS A 281 0.83 13.25 20.92
C HIS A 281 1.36 11.82 20.99
N ILE A 282 2.34 11.50 20.16
CA ILE A 282 2.97 10.17 20.11
C ILE A 282 4.50 10.28 20.07
N THR A 283 5.18 9.19 20.37
CA THR A 283 6.62 9.03 20.16
C THR A 283 6.97 9.00 18.69
N TYR A 284 8.25 9.04 18.34
CA TYR A 284 8.74 9.04 16.98
C TYR A 284 8.23 7.82 16.19
N MET A 285 7.64 8.07 15.04
CA MET A 285 6.89 7.07 14.28
C MET A 285 7.73 6.20 13.34
N ARG A 286 9.02 6.51 13.15
CA ARG A 286 9.94 5.69 12.34
C ARG A 286 10.83 4.88 13.25
N THR A 287 10.33 3.76 13.72
CA THR A 287 11.02 2.85 14.62
C THR A 287 10.70 1.40 14.27
N ASP A 288 11.67 0.53 14.44
CA ASP A 288 11.52 -0.93 14.43
C ASP A 288 11.56 -1.53 15.85
N SER A 289 11.70 -0.67 16.86
CA SER A 289 11.71 -1.06 18.26
C SER A 289 10.30 -1.31 18.82
N VAL A 290 10.19 -2.31 19.66
CA VAL A 290 9.01 -2.61 20.49
C VAL A 290 9.20 -2.27 21.95
N ASN A 291 10.35 -1.67 22.31
CA ASN A 291 10.70 -1.35 23.69
C ASN A 291 9.87 -0.17 24.20
N LEU A 292 9.57 -0.20 25.48
CA LEU A 292 8.97 0.93 26.21
C LEU A 292 9.94 1.40 27.31
N SER A 293 10.06 2.70 27.49
CA SER A 293 10.83 3.27 28.60
C SER A 293 10.18 2.95 29.95
N SER A 294 10.96 2.98 31.02
CA SER A 294 10.43 2.78 32.37
C SER A 294 9.34 3.78 32.74
N LEU A 295 9.43 5.02 32.25
CA LEU A 295 8.41 6.04 32.42
C LEU A 295 7.11 5.62 31.71
N ALA A 296 7.20 5.18 30.46
CA ALA A 296 6.04 4.73 29.70
C ALA A 296 5.36 3.51 30.36
N ILE A 297 6.15 2.54 30.82
CA ILE A 297 5.63 1.38 31.53
C ILE A 297 4.90 1.79 32.80
N ASN A 298 5.48 2.66 33.63
CA ASN A 298 4.88 3.10 34.89
C ASN A 298 3.59 3.90 34.66
N THR A 299 3.59 4.85 33.73
CA THR A 299 2.39 5.64 33.42
C THR A 299 1.28 4.79 32.81
N THR A 300 1.63 3.79 32.00
CA THR A 300 0.66 2.82 31.44
C THR A 300 0.09 1.92 32.53
N LYS A 301 0.93 1.44 33.46
CA LYS A 301 0.52 0.70 34.65
C LYS A 301 -0.52 1.47 35.46
N ASP A 302 -0.18 2.73 35.81
CA ASP A 302 -1.07 3.57 36.63
C ASP A 302 -2.42 3.79 35.95
N GLU A 303 -2.41 3.97 34.62
CA GLU A 303 -3.63 4.14 33.82
C GLU A 303 -4.49 2.87 33.81
N ILE A 304 -3.87 1.69 33.61
CA ILE A 304 -4.58 0.40 33.62
C ILE A 304 -5.22 0.16 35.00
N VAL A 305 -4.46 0.32 36.08
CA VAL A 305 -4.96 0.10 37.45
C VAL A 305 -6.12 1.04 37.75
N LYS A 306 -5.98 2.31 37.39
CA LYS A 306 -6.99 3.36 37.64
C LYS A 306 -8.29 3.10 36.86
N THR A 307 -8.21 2.66 35.61
CA THR A 307 -9.38 2.56 34.71
C THR A 307 -10.02 1.19 34.67
N LEU A 308 -9.23 0.13 34.83
CA LEU A 308 -9.67 -1.27 34.67
C LEU A 308 -9.46 -2.12 35.93
N GLY A 309 -8.53 -1.72 36.81
CA GLY A 309 -8.18 -2.44 38.03
C GLY A 309 -6.98 -3.37 37.89
N GLU A 310 -6.39 -3.76 39.02
CA GLU A 310 -5.15 -4.55 39.11
C GLU A 310 -5.20 -5.90 38.38
N ARG A 311 -6.37 -6.53 38.34
CA ARG A 311 -6.55 -7.82 37.65
C ARG A 311 -6.19 -7.75 36.14
N TYR A 312 -6.36 -6.58 35.54
CA TYR A 312 -6.05 -6.36 34.13
C TYR A 312 -4.59 -6.02 33.85
N LEU A 313 -3.78 -5.83 34.89
CA LEU A 313 -2.37 -5.45 34.74
C LEU A 313 -1.47 -6.68 34.62
N HIS A 314 -0.62 -6.69 33.62
CA HIS A 314 0.50 -7.62 33.49
C HIS A 314 1.64 -6.94 32.71
N ILE A 315 2.65 -6.46 33.44
CA ILE A 315 3.80 -5.80 32.81
C ILE A 315 4.61 -6.77 31.99
N ARG A 316 4.89 -6.40 30.75
CA ARG A 316 5.72 -7.16 29.81
C ARG A 316 6.83 -6.29 29.26
N ASN A 317 8.03 -6.87 29.21
CA ASN A 317 9.16 -6.32 28.50
C ASN A 317 9.26 -7.05 27.16
N TYR A 318 9.03 -6.33 26.07
CA TYR A 318 9.18 -6.85 24.73
C TYR A 318 10.60 -6.59 24.25
N HIS A 319 11.16 -7.53 23.50
CA HIS A 319 12.49 -7.40 22.90
C HIS A 319 12.35 -7.45 21.39
N THR A 320 13.10 -6.61 20.71
CA THR A 320 13.11 -6.55 19.26
C THR A 320 13.94 -7.71 18.72
N HIS A 321 13.36 -8.51 17.84
CA HIS A 321 14.01 -9.66 17.22
C HIS A 321 14.61 -9.36 15.84
N THR A 322 14.39 -8.17 15.31
CA THR A 322 14.86 -7.76 13.98
C THR A 322 16.36 -7.53 14.01
N LYS A 323 17.13 -8.26 13.18
CA LYS A 323 18.56 -8.01 13.03
C LYS A 323 18.79 -6.59 12.52
N GLY A 324 19.66 -5.83 13.20
CA GLY A 324 19.93 -4.42 12.86
C GLY A 324 18.90 -3.42 13.39
N ALA A 325 18.00 -3.84 14.29
CA ALA A 325 17.12 -2.92 14.99
C ALA A 325 17.91 -1.93 15.85
N GLN A 326 17.54 -0.67 15.78
CA GLN A 326 18.13 0.37 16.62
C GLN A 326 17.51 0.27 18.03
N GLU A 327 18.10 -0.55 18.90
CA GLU A 327 17.57 -0.81 20.27
C GLU A 327 17.41 0.44 21.15
N ALA A 328 18.07 1.55 20.79
CA ALA A 328 17.95 2.82 21.49
C ALA A 328 16.60 3.52 21.31
N HIS A 329 15.78 3.11 20.35
CA HIS A 329 14.48 3.73 20.07
C HIS A 329 13.37 3.09 20.87
N GLU A 330 12.36 3.90 21.25
CA GLU A 330 11.09 3.39 21.79
C GLU A 330 10.13 2.95 20.67
N ALA A 331 9.15 2.12 21.04
CA ALA A 331 7.99 1.82 20.22
C ALA A 331 7.12 3.08 19.99
N ILE A 332 6.23 3.00 19.01
CA ILE A 332 5.23 4.04 18.78
C ILE A 332 4.15 3.93 19.86
N ARG A 333 4.07 4.94 20.71
CA ARG A 333 3.14 5.03 21.83
C ARG A 333 2.59 6.43 22.02
N PRO A 334 1.48 6.61 22.75
CA PRO A 334 1.08 7.96 23.21
C PRO A 334 2.14 8.53 24.17
N THR A 335 2.36 9.84 24.11
CA THR A 335 3.26 10.54 25.05
C THR A 335 2.73 10.50 26.48
N TYR A 336 1.41 10.56 26.63
CA TYR A 336 0.72 10.49 27.91
C TYR A 336 -0.36 9.42 27.89
N SER A 337 -0.18 8.33 28.65
CA SER A 337 -1.13 7.20 28.71
C SER A 337 -2.50 7.62 29.27
N SER A 338 -2.57 8.70 30.06
CA SER A 338 -3.80 9.26 30.59
C SER A 338 -4.64 10.05 29.59
N HIS A 339 -4.11 10.37 28.41
CA HIS A 339 -4.84 11.07 27.36
C HIS A 339 -5.54 10.06 26.46
N HIS A 340 -6.81 9.74 26.75
CA HIS A 340 -7.61 8.79 25.95
C HIS A 340 -8.01 9.39 24.60
N GLU A 341 -8.19 10.70 24.55
CA GLU A 341 -8.57 11.46 23.36
C GLU A 341 -7.70 12.70 23.18
N ILE A 342 -7.56 13.14 21.95
CA ILE A 342 -6.83 14.33 21.56
C ILE A 342 -7.72 15.30 20.77
N ASN A 343 -7.40 16.58 20.81
CA ASN A 343 -8.08 17.58 19.99
C ASN A 343 -7.37 17.74 18.65
N ALA A 344 -7.79 16.93 17.66
CA ALA A 344 -7.15 16.84 16.35
C ALA A 344 -8.19 16.50 15.26
N SER A 345 -7.75 16.35 14.00
CA SER A 345 -8.62 15.92 12.90
C SER A 345 -9.14 14.49 13.11
N SER A 346 -10.23 14.14 12.43
CA SER A 346 -10.81 12.78 12.53
C SER A 346 -9.80 11.66 12.19
N GLN A 347 -8.92 11.87 11.22
CA GLN A 347 -7.89 10.90 10.87
C GLN A 347 -6.84 10.75 11.97
N GLU A 348 -6.40 11.86 12.55
CA GLU A 348 -5.44 11.88 13.64
C GLU A 348 -6.03 11.22 14.89
N LYS A 349 -7.29 11.54 15.26
CA LYS A 349 -7.99 10.89 16.37
C LYS A 349 -8.06 9.38 16.24
N ARG A 350 -8.46 8.89 15.05
CA ARG A 350 -8.59 7.44 14.78
C ARG A 350 -7.23 6.72 14.86
N LEU A 351 -6.16 7.32 14.32
CA LEU A 351 -4.82 6.71 14.39
C LEU A 351 -4.27 6.76 15.82
N TYR A 352 -4.47 7.88 16.54
CA TYR A 352 -4.10 8.00 17.94
C TYR A 352 -4.79 6.97 18.83
N GLU A 353 -6.10 6.81 18.68
CA GLU A 353 -6.89 5.80 19.40
C GLU A 353 -6.34 4.37 19.16
N LEU A 354 -5.98 4.05 17.92
CA LEU A 354 -5.38 2.76 17.57
C LEU A 354 -4.05 2.55 18.30
N ILE A 355 -3.18 3.57 18.32
CA ILE A 355 -1.87 3.55 18.99
C ILE A 355 -2.07 3.42 20.50
N TRP A 356 -2.97 4.20 21.09
CA TRP A 356 -3.27 4.18 22.51
C TRP A 356 -3.77 2.81 22.95
N LYS A 357 -4.78 2.27 22.28
CA LYS A 357 -5.34 0.94 22.57
C LYS A 357 -4.29 -0.16 22.52
N ARG A 358 -3.43 -0.15 21.50
CA ARG A 358 -2.37 -1.15 21.35
C ARG A 358 -1.35 -1.05 22.48
N THR A 359 -0.95 0.15 22.86
CA THR A 359 0.01 0.39 23.95
C THR A 359 -0.55 -0.09 25.29
N ILE A 360 -1.77 0.30 25.63
CA ILE A 360 -2.44 -0.13 26.86
C ILE A 360 -2.57 -1.67 26.88
N ALA A 361 -3.12 -2.25 25.80
CA ALA A 361 -3.31 -3.70 25.68
C ALA A 361 -2.01 -4.49 25.85
N SER A 362 -0.87 -3.95 25.37
CA SER A 362 0.43 -4.62 25.49
C SER A 362 0.87 -4.86 26.93
N GLN A 363 0.39 -4.05 27.87
CA GLN A 363 0.71 -4.15 29.30
C GLN A 363 -0.44 -4.73 30.13
N MET A 364 -1.46 -5.30 29.46
CA MET A 364 -2.61 -5.94 30.12
C MET A 364 -2.44 -7.44 30.23
N SER A 365 -3.20 -8.03 31.16
CA SER A 365 -3.26 -9.48 31.37
C SER A 365 -3.74 -10.22 30.13
N ASP A 366 -3.31 -11.48 29.98
CA ASP A 366 -3.79 -12.38 28.93
C ASP A 366 -5.32 -12.53 29.01
N ALA A 367 -5.93 -12.76 27.88
CA ALA A 367 -7.28 -13.29 27.84
C ALA A 367 -7.23 -14.79 28.16
N GLU A 368 -8.07 -15.22 29.10
CA GLU A 368 -8.17 -16.62 29.54
C GLU A 368 -9.40 -17.27 28.90
N LEU A 369 -9.15 -18.34 28.18
CA LEU A 369 -10.17 -19.11 27.48
C LEU A 369 -10.18 -20.55 28.01
N GLU A 370 -11.30 -21.19 27.88
CA GLU A 370 -11.43 -22.60 28.07
C GLU A 370 -11.83 -23.23 26.74
N LYS A 371 -10.95 -24.07 26.21
CA LYS A 371 -11.18 -24.77 24.96
C LYS A 371 -11.68 -26.18 25.26
N THR A 372 -12.90 -26.43 24.84
CA THR A 372 -13.50 -27.76 24.92
C THR A 372 -13.38 -28.44 23.55
N THR A 373 -12.84 -29.63 23.53
CA THR A 373 -12.78 -30.50 22.35
C THR A 373 -13.47 -31.81 22.67
N ALA A 374 -14.52 -32.16 21.91
CA ALA A 374 -15.23 -33.41 22.03
C ALA A 374 -15.06 -34.23 20.77
N THR A 375 -14.74 -35.51 20.93
CA THR A 375 -14.70 -36.47 19.83
C THR A 375 -16.02 -37.26 19.80
N ILE A 376 -16.60 -37.39 18.61
CA ILE A 376 -17.82 -38.18 18.38
C ILE A 376 -17.42 -39.38 17.55
N ALA A 377 -17.54 -40.55 18.18
CA ALA A 377 -17.26 -41.85 17.56
C ALA A 377 -18.38 -42.23 16.61
N VAL A 378 -18.05 -42.84 15.50
CA VAL A 378 -18.96 -43.42 14.52
C VAL A 378 -18.81 -44.92 14.61
N SER A 379 -19.88 -45.64 14.95
CA SER A 379 -19.81 -47.07 15.13
C SER A 379 -19.35 -47.81 13.86
N GLY A 380 -18.40 -48.75 14.01
CA GLY A 380 -17.84 -49.50 12.88
C GLY A 380 -16.84 -48.77 12.03
N ARG A 381 -16.42 -47.54 12.39
CA ARG A 381 -15.46 -46.73 11.65
C ARG A 381 -14.33 -46.23 12.54
N LYS A 382 -13.17 -45.92 11.89
CA LYS A 382 -12.02 -45.31 12.56
C LYS A 382 -12.12 -43.77 12.57
N GLU A 383 -12.79 -43.22 11.57
CA GLU A 383 -13.03 -41.80 11.45
C GLU A 383 -14.00 -41.36 12.54
N HIS A 384 -13.80 -40.18 13.05
CA HIS A 384 -14.61 -39.57 14.09
C HIS A 384 -14.86 -38.09 13.79
N PHE A 385 -15.92 -37.54 14.32
CA PHE A 385 -16.17 -36.11 14.25
C PHE A 385 -15.55 -35.41 15.47
N VAL A 386 -15.17 -34.16 15.31
CA VAL A 386 -14.58 -33.33 16.36
C VAL A 386 -15.41 -32.07 16.49
N ALA A 387 -15.95 -31.83 17.65
CA ALA A 387 -16.59 -30.58 18.03
C ALA A 387 -15.60 -29.75 18.86
N VAL A 388 -15.44 -28.48 18.51
CA VAL A 388 -14.57 -27.54 19.23
C VAL A 388 -15.39 -26.33 19.62
N GLY A 389 -15.27 -25.93 20.89
CA GLY A 389 -15.84 -24.70 21.42
C GLY A 389 -14.84 -23.95 22.28
N GLU A 390 -14.94 -22.66 22.32
CA GLU A 390 -14.16 -21.82 23.20
C GLU A 390 -15.07 -20.95 24.06
N VAL A 391 -14.75 -20.84 25.34
CA VAL A 391 -15.45 -19.98 26.29
C VAL A 391 -14.47 -18.98 26.85
N LEU A 392 -14.77 -17.69 26.73
CA LEU A 392 -13.98 -16.61 27.32
C LEU A 392 -14.28 -16.55 28.83
N LYS A 393 -13.30 -16.91 29.66
CA LYS A 393 -13.39 -16.84 31.13
C LYS A 393 -13.01 -15.48 31.71
N PHE A 394 -12.00 -14.88 31.08
CA PHE A 394 -11.52 -13.54 31.40
C PHE A 394 -11.07 -12.84 30.12
N ASP A 395 -11.59 -11.64 29.89
CA ASP A 395 -11.35 -10.91 28.66
C ASP A 395 -9.94 -10.31 28.55
N GLY A 396 -9.28 -10.03 29.69
CA GLY A 396 -7.93 -9.50 29.70
C GLY A 396 -7.76 -8.30 28.75
N PHE A 397 -6.73 -8.32 27.92
CA PHE A 397 -6.46 -7.27 26.95
C PHE A 397 -7.52 -7.13 25.84
N LEU A 398 -8.30 -8.17 25.56
CA LEU A 398 -9.38 -8.12 24.57
C LEU A 398 -10.44 -7.08 24.90
N LYS A 399 -10.56 -6.68 26.15
CA LYS A 399 -11.44 -5.60 26.61
C LYS A 399 -11.14 -4.27 25.93
N VAL A 400 -9.87 -4.01 25.60
CA VAL A 400 -9.39 -2.76 25.03
C VAL A 400 -9.06 -2.93 23.53
N TYR A 401 -8.44 -4.03 23.16
CA TYR A 401 -7.89 -4.21 21.83
C TYR A 401 -7.94 -5.66 21.34
N MET A 402 -8.40 -5.82 20.10
CA MET A 402 -8.32 -7.09 19.36
C MET A 402 -7.52 -6.83 18.08
N GLU A 403 -6.48 -7.61 17.84
CA GLU A 403 -5.68 -7.54 16.61
C GLU A 403 -6.50 -8.07 15.42
N SER A 404 -6.31 -7.46 14.24
CA SER A 404 -6.88 -7.98 13.00
C SER A 404 -5.88 -8.87 12.27
N THR A 405 -6.38 -9.90 11.60
CA THR A 405 -5.59 -10.81 10.77
C THR A 405 -5.91 -10.61 9.30
N ASP A 406 -4.94 -10.95 8.41
CA ASP A 406 -5.17 -10.95 6.96
C ASP A 406 -5.86 -12.23 6.47
N ASP A 407 -5.96 -13.23 7.35
CA ASP A 407 -6.57 -14.51 7.02
C ASP A 407 -8.10 -14.35 7.01
N GLU A 408 -8.68 -14.24 5.83
CA GLU A 408 -10.11 -14.47 5.58
C GLU A 408 -10.43 -15.98 5.68
N GLY A 409 -9.77 -16.69 6.60
CA GLY A 409 -10.06 -18.11 6.85
C GLY A 409 -11.44 -18.25 7.48
N ASP A 410 -12.17 -19.28 7.06
CA ASP A 410 -13.45 -19.75 7.61
C ASP A 410 -13.43 -19.78 9.15
N THR A 411 -13.66 -18.64 9.79
CA THR A 411 -13.90 -18.53 11.22
C THR A 411 -15.39 -18.81 11.55
N GLU A 412 -16.10 -19.42 10.62
CA GLU A 412 -17.45 -19.87 10.92
C GLU A 412 -17.42 -21.01 11.93
N GLY A 413 -17.59 -20.68 13.19
CA GLY A 413 -18.14 -21.63 14.15
C GLY A 413 -17.39 -21.90 15.44
N ASN A 414 -16.16 -21.41 15.67
CA ASN A 414 -15.42 -21.82 16.89
C ASN A 414 -15.66 -20.94 18.14
N ASP A 415 -16.36 -19.84 18.03
CA ASP A 415 -16.61 -18.90 19.14
C ASP A 415 -17.89 -19.23 19.94
N LYS A 416 -18.46 -20.43 19.78
CA LYS A 416 -19.67 -20.85 20.52
C LYS A 416 -19.29 -21.77 21.64
N MET A 417 -19.91 -21.54 22.80
CA MET A 417 -19.90 -22.45 23.91
C MET A 417 -20.54 -23.79 23.48
N LEU A 418 -19.82 -24.89 23.67
CA LEU A 418 -20.42 -26.21 23.51
C LEU A 418 -21.40 -26.46 24.67
N PRO A 419 -22.51 -27.20 24.43
CA PRO A 419 -23.38 -27.69 25.49
C PRO A 419 -22.61 -28.62 26.42
N ALA A 420 -23.18 -28.92 27.57
CA ALA A 420 -22.60 -29.89 28.51
C ALA A 420 -22.54 -31.27 27.86
N LEU A 421 -21.34 -31.84 27.78
CA LEU A 421 -21.06 -33.12 27.13
C LEU A 421 -20.43 -34.08 28.13
N ALA A 422 -20.88 -35.34 28.15
CA ALA A 422 -20.26 -36.37 28.92
C ALA A 422 -19.82 -37.54 28.01
N LYS A 423 -18.71 -38.17 28.38
CA LYS A 423 -18.23 -39.37 27.68
C LYS A 423 -19.27 -40.47 27.74
N GLY A 424 -19.58 -41.04 26.59
CA GLY A 424 -20.59 -42.09 26.45
C GLY A 424 -21.99 -41.60 26.13
N ASP A 425 -22.24 -40.28 26.12
CA ASP A 425 -23.51 -39.71 25.65
C ASP A 425 -23.82 -40.20 24.23
N VAL A 426 -25.01 -40.75 24.05
CA VAL A 426 -25.50 -41.20 22.74
C VAL A 426 -26.16 -40.02 22.03
N LEU A 427 -25.75 -39.80 20.80
CA LEU A 427 -26.21 -38.65 19.98
C LEU A 427 -27.15 -39.17 18.88
N ALA A 428 -28.23 -38.43 18.63
CA ALA A 428 -29.04 -38.65 17.45
C ALA A 428 -28.50 -37.83 16.26
N LEU A 429 -28.37 -38.50 15.12
CA LEU A 429 -27.97 -37.81 13.91
C LEU A 429 -29.10 -36.91 13.37
N SER A 430 -28.84 -35.64 13.18
CA SER A 430 -29.75 -34.71 12.49
C SER A 430 -29.40 -34.64 11.02
N SER A 431 -28.15 -34.35 10.70
CA SER A 431 -27.67 -34.29 9.31
C SER A 431 -26.16 -34.49 9.21
N VAL A 432 -25.69 -34.96 8.06
CA VAL A 432 -24.27 -34.93 7.69
C VAL A 432 -24.16 -34.32 6.32
N THR A 433 -23.36 -33.24 6.21
CA THR A 433 -23.12 -32.56 4.95
C THR A 433 -21.65 -32.67 4.56
N ALA A 434 -21.37 -33.27 3.41
CA ALA A 434 -20.06 -33.29 2.78
C ALA A 434 -20.05 -32.24 1.69
N THR A 435 -19.19 -31.20 1.84
CA THR A 435 -19.07 -30.10 0.93
C THR A 435 -17.71 -30.14 0.26
N GLU A 436 -17.69 -30.15 -1.06
CA GLU A 436 -16.47 -30.01 -1.85
C GLU A 436 -15.84 -28.65 -1.60
N ARG A 437 -14.57 -28.62 -1.21
CA ARG A 437 -13.77 -27.44 -0.97
C ARG A 437 -12.46 -27.55 -1.74
N PHE A 438 -11.98 -26.44 -2.21
CA PHE A 438 -10.75 -26.37 -3.00
C PHE A 438 -9.65 -25.69 -2.20
N SER A 439 -8.43 -26.17 -2.38
CA SER A 439 -7.26 -25.42 -1.91
C SER A 439 -7.22 -24.04 -2.58
N GLN A 440 -6.70 -23.05 -1.86
CA GLN A 440 -6.69 -21.68 -2.31
C GLN A 440 -5.29 -21.27 -2.74
N ALA A 441 -5.20 -20.49 -3.82
CA ALA A 441 -3.96 -19.86 -4.23
C ALA A 441 -3.48 -18.89 -3.14
N PRO A 442 -2.15 -18.61 -3.06
CA PRO A 442 -1.65 -17.59 -2.18
C PRO A 442 -2.34 -16.24 -2.43
N ALA A 443 -2.68 -15.52 -1.38
CA ALA A 443 -3.34 -14.23 -1.51
C ALA A 443 -2.40 -13.19 -2.17
N ARG A 444 -2.97 -12.32 -3.03
CA ARG A 444 -2.25 -11.17 -3.56
C ARG A 444 -1.88 -10.20 -2.46
N TYR A 445 -0.78 -9.49 -2.63
CA TYR A 445 -0.37 -8.49 -1.67
C TYR A 445 -1.33 -7.31 -1.62
N THR A 446 -1.64 -6.86 -0.41
CA THR A 446 -2.07 -5.50 -0.10
C THR A 446 -0.83 -4.64 0.17
N GLU A 447 -0.96 -3.31 0.30
CA GLU A 447 0.15 -2.48 0.77
C GLU A 447 0.67 -2.97 2.13
N ALA A 448 -0.23 -3.34 3.04
CA ALA A 448 0.09 -3.83 4.39
C ALA A 448 0.87 -5.16 4.36
N SER A 449 0.38 -6.16 3.62
CA SER A 449 1.06 -7.45 3.56
C SER A 449 2.38 -7.39 2.77
N LEU A 450 2.53 -6.42 1.84
CA LEU A 450 3.81 -6.16 1.19
C LEU A 450 4.83 -5.55 2.17
N VAL A 451 4.41 -4.59 3.02
CA VAL A 451 5.28 -4.06 4.09
C VAL A 451 5.76 -5.18 4.99
N ARG A 452 4.84 -6.03 5.45
CA ARG A 452 5.18 -7.20 6.28
C ARG A 452 6.20 -8.10 5.58
N LYS A 453 5.99 -8.39 4.29
CA LYS A 453 6.91 -9.25 3.53
C LYS A 453 8.30 -8.63 3.34
N LEU A 454 8.38 -7.32 3.10
CA LEU A 454 9.64 -6.59 3.03
C LEU A 454 10.39 -6.63 4.37
N GLU A 455 9.69 -6.42 5.48
CA GLU A 455 10.24 -6.52 6.83
C GLU A 455 10.77 -7.94 7.14
N GLU A 456 9.97 -8.99 6.87
CA GLU A 456 10.36 -10.39 7.04
C GLU A 456 11.65 -10.74 6.27
N LEU A 457 11.84 -10.16 5.11
CA LEU A 457 13.03 -10.34 4.26
C LEU A 457 14.19 -9.41 4.62
N GLY A 458 14.02 -8.49 5.57
CA GLY A 458 15.03 -7.50 5.92
C GLY A 458 15.26 -6.42 4.85
N ILE A 459 14.31 -6.25 3.93
CA ILE A 459 14.38 -5.34 2.77
C ILE A 459 13.73 -4.00 3.12
N GLY A 460 14.53 -2.95 3.10
CA GLY A 460 14.09 -1.62 3.51
C GLY A 460 14.16 -1.40 5.02
N ARG A 461 13.72 -0.24 5.46
CA ARG A 461 13.70 0.22 6.85
C ARG A 461 12.45 1.08 7.09
N PRO A 462 12.10 1.44 8.32
CA PRO A 462 10.95 2.29 8.64
C PRO A 462 10.79 3.53 7.76
N SER A 463 11.89 4.15 7.36
CA SER A 463 11.90 5.33 6.49
C SER A 463 11.59 5.04 5.02
N THR A 464 11.68 3.80 4.55
CA THR A 464 11.62 3.45 3.10
C THR A 464 10.40 2.65 2.68
N TYR A 465 9.66 2.01 3.59
CA TYR A 465 8.48 1.20 3.21
C TYR A 465 7.44 2.02 2.44
N ALA A 466 6.98 3.12 3.02
CA ALA A 466 5.96 3.97 2.40
C ALA A 466 6.43 4.63 1.09
N PRO A 467 7.65 5.22 1.01
CA PRO A 467 8.20 5.72 -0.25
C PRO A 467 8.31 4.67 -1.35
N THR A 468 8.76 3.46 -1.03
CA THR A 468 8.89 2.36 -2.01
C THR A 468 7.53 2.00 -2.60
N ILE A 469 6.51 1.74 -1.77
CA ILE A 469 5.17 1.38 -2.21
C ILE A 469 4.53 2.50 -3.03
N SER A 470 4.73 3.75 -2.64
CA SER A 470 4.23 4.90 -3.40
C SER A 470 4.95 5.03 -4.76
N THR A 471 6.26 4.78 -4.79
CA THR A 471 7.08 4.93 -6.00
C THR A 471 6.73 3.89 -7.07
N ILE A 472 6.56 2.60 -6.70
CA ILE A 472 6.22 1.55 -7.67
C ILE A 472 4.85 1.77 -8.31
N GLN A 473 3.90 2.36 -7.56
CA GLN A 473 2.59 2.75 -8.08
C GLN A 473 2.66 4.02 -8.95
N GLN A 474 3.41 5.06 -8.53
CA GLN A 474 3.59 6.29 -9.30
C GLN A 474 4.32 6.07 -10.63
N ARG A 475 5.18 5.06 -10.69
CA ARG A 475 5.90 4.64 -11.90
C ARG A 475 5.10 3.67 -12.77
N GLU A 476 3.88 3.37 -12.35
CA GLU A 476 2.97 2.47 -13.05
C GLU A 476 3.53 1.04 -13.25
N TYR A 477 4.47 0.60 -12.40
CA TYR A 477 4.93 -0.80 -12.39
C TYR A 477 3.95 -1.73 -11.70
N VAL A 478 3.21 -1.16 -10.77
CA VAL A 478 2.17 -1.81 -9.99
C VAL A 478 0.95 -0.90 -9.94
N GLU A 479 -0.22 -1.47 -10.05
CA GLU A 479 -1.48 -0.76 -9.83
C GLU A 479 -2.26 -1.38 -8.67
N LYS A 480 -3.06 -0.55 -7.99
CA LYS A 480 -4.03 -1.01 -7.00
C LYS A 480 -5.34 -1.27 -7.72
N GLY A 481 -5.78 -2.51 -7.71
CA GLY A 481 -6.94 -2.93 -8.49
C GLY A 481 -7.86 -3.87 -7.74
N ASP A 482 -9.06 -4.01 -8.31
CA ASP A 482 -10.05 -4.99 -7.88
C ASP A 482 -10.22 -6.01 -9.02
N ARG A 483 -10.32 -7.29 -8.68
CA ARG A 483 -10.66 -8.34 -9.63
C ARG A 483 -12.05 -8.87 -9.32
N LYS A 484 -12.85 -9.00 -10.36
CA LYS A 484 -14.10 -9.76 -10.29
C LYS A 484 -13.72 -11.23 -10.19
N GLY A 485 -14.22 -11.92 -9.19
CA GLY A 485 -14.05 -13.37 -9.10
C GLY A 485 -14.68 -14.08 -10.30
N THR A 486 -14.33 -15.33 -10.45
CA THR A 486 -14.96 -16.27 -11.38
C THR A 486 -15.88 -17.20 -10.61
N GLU A 487 -17.03 -17.51 -11.18
CA GLU A 487 -17.93 -18.50 -10.60
C GLU A 487 -17.33 -19.89 -10.74
N ARG A 488 -17.30 -20.62 -9.63
CA ARG A 488 -16.91 -22.02 -9.56
C ARG A 488 -18.01 -22.84 -8.93
N LYS A 489 -18.40 -23.91 -9.58
CA LYS A 489 -19.34 -24.87 -9.04
C LYS A 489 -18.63 -25.81 -8.08
N TYR A 490 -19.32 -26.18 -7.01
CA TYR A 490 -18.88 -27.17 -6.07
C TYR A 490 -20.04 -28.10 -5.68
N ARG A 491 -19.71 -29.34 -5.36
CA ARG A 491 -20.68 -30.38 -4.99
C ARG A 491 -20.92 -30.40 -3.51
N MET A 492 -22.15 -30.78 -3.16
CA MET A 492 -22.57 -30.95 -1.80
C MET A 492 -23.47 -32.21 -1.69
N LEU A 493 -23.10 -33.11 -0.80
CA LEU A 493 -23.88 -34.30 -0.47
C LEU A 493 -24.42 -34.08 0.95
N THR A 494 -25.71 -34.24 1.15
CA THR A 494 -26.35 -34.10 2.46
C THR A 494 -27.14 -35.34 2.79
N LEU A 495 -26.82 -36.00 3.92
CA LEU A 495 -27.62 -37.02 4.53
C LEU A 495 -28.58 -36.34 5.51
N HIS A 496 -29.88 -36.50 5.27
CA HIS A 496 -30.96 -36.05 6.15
C HIS A 496 -32.15 -37.00 6.07
N ASP A 497 -32.77 -37.33 7.18
CA ASP A 497 -33.91 -38.25 7.27
C ASP A 497 -33.69 -39.58 6.49
N GLY A 498 -32.49 -40.14 6.61
CA GLY A 498 -32.14 -41.41 5.98
C GLY A 498 -31.90 -41.34 4.46
N LYS A 499 -31.95 -40.18 3.86
CA LYS A 499 -31.74 -39.96 2.41
C LYS A 499 -30.52 -39.13 2.15
N ILE A 500 -29.73 -39.51 1.14
CA ILE A 500 -28.61 -38.76 0.66
C ILE A 500 -29.06 -37.94 -0.55
N GLU A 501 -29.03 -36.64 -0.43
CA GLU A 501 -29.31 -35.72 -1.52
C GLU A 501 -28.00 -35.15 -2.06
N SER A 502 -27.86 -35.10 -3.38
CA SER A 502 -26.72 -34.46 -4.07
C SER A 502 -27.17 -33.13 -4.65
N GLY A 503 -26.41 -32.08 -4.40
CA GLY A 503 -26.66 -30.74 -4.92
C GLY A 503 -25.38 -30.11 -5.45
N GLU A 504 -25.56 -29.19 -6.37
CA GLU A 504 -24.47 -28.33 -6.90
C GLU A 504 -24.73 -26.88 -6.46
N LYS A 505 -23.73 -26.21 -5.92
CA LYS A 505 -23.78 -24.78 -5.56
C LYS A 505 -22.66 -24.05 -6.26
N THR A 506 -22.77 -22.75 -6.34
CA THR A 506 -21.78 -21.88 -6.96
C THR A 506 -21.15 -20.97 -5.89
N GLU A 507 -19.84 -20.83 -5.95
CA GLU A 507 -19.07 -19.87 -5.16
C GLU A 507 -18.31 -18.91 -6.06
N LEU A 508 -18.00 -17.71 -5.58
CA LEU A 508 -17.16 -16.74 -6.27
C LEU A 508 -15.71 -16.92 -5.81
N THR A 509 -14.82 -17.33 -6.70
CA THR A 509 -13.40 -17.56 -6.40
C THR A 509 -12.51 -16.53 -7.08
N GLY A 510 -11.39 -16.16 -6.44
CA GLY A 510 -10.41 -15.21 -6.99
C GLY A 510 -10.89 -13.76 -7.06
N ALA A 511 -11.99 -13.42 -6.37
CA ALA A 511 -12.39 -12.02 -6.17
C ALA A 511 -11.39 -11.33 -5.25
N ASP A 512 -10.89 -10.17 -5.68
CA ASP A 512 -9.94 -9.38 -4.91
C ASP A 512 -10.37 -7.91 -4.88
N LYS A 513 -10.13 -7.23 -3.75
CA LYS A 513 -10.38 -5.82 -3.61
C LYS A 513 -9.13 -5.10 -3.07
N GLY A 514 -8.73 -4.03 -3.76
CA GLY A 514 -7.63 -3.17 -3.31
C GLY A 514 -6.26 -3.87 -3.26
N LYS A 515 -6.05 -4.93 -4.05
CA LYS A 515 -4.78 -5.66 -4.12
C LYS A 515 -3.79 -4.98 -5.07
N LEU A 516 -2.51 -5.26 -4.85
CA LEU A 516 -1.42 -4.79 -5.72
C LEU A 516 -1.25 -5.78 -6.87
N LEU A 517 -1.40 -5.29 -8.08
CA LEU A 517 -1.30 -6.06 -9.33
C LEU A 517 -0.12 -5.54 -10.14
N PRO A 518 0.73 -6.41 -10.71
CA PRO A 518 1.76 -5.96 -11.62
C PRO A 518 1.13 -5.51 -12.94
N THR A 519 1.65 -4.43 -13.50
CA THR A 519 1.30 -4.00 -14.86
C THR A 519 2.17 -4.73 -15.88
N ASP A 520 1.78 -4.74 -17.15
CA ASP A 520 2.61 -5.34 -18.20
C ASP A 520 4.01 -4.73 -18.25
N ILE A 521 4.14 -3.40 -18.09
CA ILE A 521 5.47 -2.76 -18.05
C ILE A 521 6.25 -3.16 -16.78
N GLY A 522 5.58 -3.34 -15.66
CA GLY A 522 6.20 -3.85 -14.44
C GLY A 522 6.75 -5.27 -14.62
N VAL A 523 6.00 -6.16 -15.28
CA VAL A 523 6.46 -7.52 -15.60
C VAL A 523 7.68 -7.48 -16.54
N VAL A 524 7.61 -6.71 -17.63
CA VAL A 524 8.70 -6.61 -18.62
C VAL A 524 9.98 -6.06 -17.98
N VAL A 525 9.87 -5.02 -17.13
CA VAL A 525 11.04 -4.46 -16.43
C VAL A 525 11.59 -5.45 -15.41
N ASN A 526 10.73 -6.13 -14.67
CA ASN A 526 11.14 -7.16 -13.72
C ASN A 526 11.91 -8.28 -14.42
N ASP A 527 11.41 -8.79 -15.52
CA ASP A 527 12.02 -9.91 -16.26
C ASP A 527 13.38 -9.51 -16.82
N PHE A 528 13.45 -8.33 -17.44
CA PHE A 528 14.70 -7.79 -17.92
C PHE A 528 15.75 -7.63 -16.79
N LEU A 529 15.35 -7.05 -15.66
CA LEU A 529 16.28 -6.87 -14.54
C LEU A 529 16.65 -8.20 -13.89
N THR A 530 15.76 -9.17 -13.80
CA THR A 530 16.04 -10.49 -13.27
C THR A 530 17.02 -11.28 -14.15
N GLU A 531 16.92 -11.12 -15.47
CA GLU A 531 17.78 -11.79 -16.45
C GLU A 531 19.19 -11.18 -16.49
N TYR A 532 19.30 -9.84 -16.53
CA TYR A 532 20.57 -9.16 -16.77
C TYR A 532 21.23 -8.60 -15.50
N PHE A 533 20.47 -8.45 -14.41
CA PHE A 533 20.95 -7.92 -13.12
C PHE A 533 20.44 -8.77 -11.94
N PRO A 534 20.67 -10.10 -11.96
CA PRO A 534 20.11 -11.01 -10.97
C PRO A 534 20.52 -10.65 -9.53
N ASP A 535 21.74 -10.14 -9.32
CA ASP A 535 22.25 -9.76 -8.01
C ASP A 535 21.48 -8.57 -7.42
N ILE A 536 21.16 -7.55 -8.23
CA ILE A 536 20.40 -6.39 -7.79
C ILE A 536 18.95 -6.76 -7.37
N LEU A 537 18.39 -7.79 -8.03
CA LEU A 537 17.05 -8.31 -7.73
C LEU A 537 17.06 -9.36 -6.61
N ASN A 538 18.23 -9.79 -6.15
CA ASN A 538 18.37 -10.78 -5.09
C ASN A 538 17.89 -10.21 -3.74
N TYR A 539 17.00 -10.94 -3.06
CA TYR A 539 16.47 -10.53 -1.77
C TYR A 539 17.55 -10.41 -0.70
N ASN A 540 18.45 -11.40 -0.63
CA ASN A 540 19.54 -11.42 0.33
C ASN A 540 20.55 -10.29 0.09
N PHE A 541 20.82 -9.97 -1.18
CA PHE A 541 21.69 -8.84 -1.52
C PHE A 541 21.14 -7.53 -0.95
N THR A 542 19.87 -7.24 -1.19
CA THR A 542 19.24 -6.02 -0.69
C THR A 542 19.21 -5.97 0.84
N ALA A 543 18.92 -7.09 1.49
CA ALA A 543 18.98 -7.20 2.96
C ALA A 543 20.41 -7.00 3.51
N ASN A 544 21.42 -7.57 2.86
CA ASN A 544 22.82 -7.39 3.25
C ASN A 544 23.28 -5.94 3.12
N VAL A 545 22.89 -5.24 2.05
CA VAL A 545 23.20 -3.81 1.88
C VAL A 545 22.56 -2.98 2.99
N GLU A 546 21.32 -3.28 3.40
CA GLU A 546 20.71 -2.60 4.55
C GLU A 546 21.46 -2.89 5.85
N GLN A 547 21.99 -4.11 6.04
CA GLN A 547 22.83 -4.44 7.17
C GLN A 547 24.18 -3.72 7.13
N GLN A 548 24.82 -3.60 5.96
CA GLN A 548 26.04 -2.80 5.79
C GLN A 548 25.85 -1.35 6.19
N PHE A 549 24.70 -0.75 5.83
CA PHE A 549 24.39 0.61 6.29
C PHE A 549 24.20 0.70 7.82
N ASP A 550 23.70 -0.37 8.45
CA ASP A 550 23.62 -0.43 9.91
C ASP A 550 25.05 -0.55 10.52
N ASP A 551 25.91 -1.37 9.94
CA ASP A 551 27.31 -1.53 10.38
C ASP A 551 28.12 -0.23 10.19
N ILE A 552 27.88 0.55 9.13
CA ILE A 552 28.47 1.89 8.96
C ILE A 552 27.98 2.83 10.07
N ALA A 553 26.69 2.83 10.37
CA ALA A 553 26.12 3.69 11.43
C ALA A 553 26.66 3.35 12.83
N GLU A 554 27.09 2.11 13.05
CA GLU A 554 27.76 1.65 14.27
C GLU A 554 29.29 1.85 14.24
N GLY A 555 29.84 2.38 13.15
CA GLY A 555 31.29 2.61 12.98
C GLY A 555 32.12 1.34 12.76
N LYS A 556 31.51 0.22 12.38
CA LYS A 556 32.19 -1.07 12.14
C LYS A 556 32.89 -1.12 10.80
N THR A 557 32.35 -0.42 9.79
CA THR A 557 32.88 -0.39 8.42
C THR A 557 32.92 1.03 7.87
N VAL A 558 33.77 1.27 6.87
CA VAL A 558 33.94 2.55 6.21
C VAL A 558 33.05 2.61 4.98
N TRP A 559 32.22 3.64 4.88
CA TRP A 559 31.19 3.75 3.87
C TRP A 559 31.71 3.76 2.42
N ASN A 560 32.86 4.39 2.17
CA ASN A 560 33.47 4.46 0.84
C ASN A 560 33.94 3.07 0.35
N ASP A 561 34.48 2.25 1.24
CA ASP A 561 34.96 0.91 0.90
C ASP A 561 33.81 0.01 0.48
N GLU A 562 32.66 0.11 1.17
CA GLU A 562 31.45 -0.62 0.80
C GLU A 562 30.89 -0.19 -0.56
N ILE A 563 30.89 1.12 -0.86
CA ILE A 563 30.48 1.64 -2.16
C ILE A 563 31.46 1.22 -3.27
N ASP A 564 32.77 1.26 -3.02
CA ASP A 564 33.79 0.84 -3.96
C ASP A 564 33.64 -0.65 -4.32
N HIS A 565 33.48 -1.49 -3.30
CA HIS A 565 33.24 -2.93 -3.50
C HIS A 565 32.00 -3.17 -4.36
N PHE A 566 30.88 -2.51 -4.05
CA PHE A 566 29.67 -2.61 -4.83
C PHE A 566 29.88 -2.13 -6.28
N TYR A 567 30.47 -0.96 -6.49
CA TYR A 567 30.63 -0.36 -7.80
C TYR A 567 31.48 -1.22 -8.74
N LYS A 568 32.59 -1.78 -8.25
CA LYS A 568 33.47 -2.66 -9.02
C LYS A 568 32.78 -3.92 -9.52
N LEU A 569 31.78 -4.42 -8.79
CA LEU A 569 30.99 -5.59 -9.22
C LEU A 569 29.82 -5.17 -10.16
N PHE A 570 29.20 -4.03 -9.89
CA PHE A 570 28.00 -3.60 -10.55
C PHE A 570 28.23 -2.93 -11.92
N HIS A 571 29.17 -2.00 -12.00
CA HIS A 571 29.42 -1.20 -13.21
C HIS A 571 29.77 -2.05 -14.44
N PRO A 572 30.63 -3.08 -14.39
CA PRO A 572 30.92 -3.91 -15.56
C PRO A 572 29.68 -4.66 -16.09
N VAL A 573 28.74 -5.03 -15.22
CA VAL A 573 27.47 -5.65 -15.61
C VAL A 573 26.60 -4.66 -16.38
N VAL A 574 26.57 -3.40 -15.93
CA VAL A 574 25.86 -2.31 -16.65
C VAL A 574 26.44 -2.08 -18.04
N GLU A 575 27.76 -2.00 -18.16
CA GLU A 575 28.43 -1.83 -19.46
C GLU A 575 28.13 -2.98 -20.41
N SER A 576 28.22 -4.22 -19.90
CA SER A 576 27.86 -5.43 -20.65
C SER A 576 26.41 -5.38 -21.15
N ALA A 577 25.47 -5.04 -20.28
CA ALA A 577 24.06 -4.91 -20.64
C ALA A 577 23.80 -3.80 -21.66
N LEU A 578 24.53 -2.68 -21.59
CA LEU A 578 24.43 -1.62 -22.59
C LEU A 578 24.97 -2.03 -23.96
N ALA A 579 26.04 -2.85 -23.99
CA ALA A 579 26.67 -3.34 -25.20
C ALA A 579 25.87 -4.43 -25.94
N LEU A 580 24.99 -5.16 -25.22
CA LEU A 580 24.17 -6.23 -25.80
C LEU A 580 23.39 -5.74 -27.05
N ARG A 581 23.39 -6.55 -28.10
CA ARG A 581 22.50 -6.40 -29.26
C ARG A 581 21.37 -7.42 -29.11
N LEU A 582 20.16 -6.95 -28.86
CA LEU A 582 18.97 -7.78 -28.77
C LEU A 582 18.34 -7.93 -30.14
N GLU A 583 18.08 -9.14 -30.58
CA GLU A 583 17.41 -9.45 -31.87
C GLU A 583 15.96 -8.95 -31.86
N HIS A 584 15.29 -9.00 -30.71
CA HIS A 584 13.94 -8.51 -30.48
C HIS A 584 13.89 -7.48 -29.36
N LYS A 585 12.88 -6.59 -29.38
CA LYS A 585 12.65 -5.68 -28.26
C LYS A 585 12.26 -6.48 -27.01
N VAL A 586 12.82 -6.09 -25.89
CA VAL A 586 12.49 -6.70 -24.59
C VAL A 586 10.98 -6.67 -24.36
N GLY A 587 10.41 -7.81 -23.97
CA GLY A 587 8.99 -7.95 -23.72
C GLY A 587 8.14 -8.12 -24.98
N GLU A 588 8.73 -8.31 -26.15
CA GLU A 588 7.99 -8.71 -27.36
C GLU A 588 7.69 -10.21 -27.32
N ARG A 589 6.42 -10.57 -27.50
CA ARG A 589 5.95 -11.95 -27.57
C ARG A 589 5.28 -12.18 -28.92
N VAL A 590 5.82 -13.10 -29.72
CA VAL A 590 5.19 -13.52 -30.96
C VAL A 590 3.99 -14.41 -30.62
N LEU A 591 2.82 -14.06 -31.14
CA LEU A 591 1.56 -14.79 -30.91
C LEU A 591 1.28 -15.83 -32.01
N GLY A 592 1.79 -15.59 -33.21
CA GLY A 592 1.57 -16.41 -34.38
C GLY A 592 1.58 -15.61 -35.68
N THR A 593 0.80 -16.03 -36.66
CA THR A 593 0.72 -15.42 -37.98
C THR A 593 -0.72 -15.00 -38.27
N ASP A 594 -0.91 -13.84 -38.84
CA ASP A 594 -2.22 -13.34 -39.27
C ASP A 594 -2.71 -14.20 -40.48
N PRO A 595 -3.85 -14.87 -40.35
CA PRO A 595 -4.37 -15.71 -41.42
C PRO A 595 -4.69 -14.97 -42.73
N LYS A 596 -4.93 -13.65 -42.66
CA LYS A 596 -5.30 -12.82 -43.83
C LYS A 596 -4.09 -12.36 -44.63
N SER A 597 -3.03 -11.94 -43.95
CA SER A 597 -1.86 -11.34 -44.59
C SER A 597 -0.62 -12.24 -44.60
N GLY A 598 -0.62 -13.36 -43.85
CA GLY A 598 0.55 -14.21 -43.66
C GLY A 598 1.69 -13.58 -42.87
N ARG A 599 1.48 -12.38 -42.28
CA ARG A 599 2.49 -11.64 -41.53
C ARG A 599 2.52 -12.02 -40.04
N PRO A 600 3.68 -11.91 -39.38
CA PRO A 600 3.78 -12.22 -37.95
C PRO A 600 2.95 -11.25 -37.10
N VAL A 601 2.35 -11.79 -36.03
CA VAL A 601 1.59 -11.05 -35.03
C VAL A 601 2.36 -11.11 -33.73
N SER A 602 2.72 -9.95 -33.19
CA SER A 602 3.41 -9.84 -31.91
C SER A 602 2.72 -8.86 -30.97
N VAL A 603 2.85 -9.10 -29.67
CA VAL A 603 2.45 -8.15 -28.62
C VAL A 603 3.70 -7.58 -27.96
N LYS A 604 3.73 -6.25 -27.75
CA LYS A 604 4.88 -5.55 -27.20
C LYS A 604 4.51 -4.22 -26.53
N ILE A 605 5.44 -3.66 -25.80
CA ILE A 605 5.29 -2.33 -25.21
C ILE A 605 5.54 -1.25 -26.28
N GLY A 606 4.53 -0.46 -26.57
CA GLY A 606 4.62 0.73 -27.41
C GLY A 606 4.79 2.02 -26.59
N ARG A 607 4.85 3.15 -27.32
CA ARG A 607 5.01 4.48 -26.71
C ARG A 607 3.88 4.81 -25.70
N PHE A 608 2.67 4.36 -25.97
CA PHE A 608 1.47 4.68 -25.20
C PHE A 608 0.94 3.49 -24.37
N GLY A 609 1.69 2.41 -24.26
CA GLY A 609 1.32 1.22 -23.53
C GLY A 609 1.41 -0.05 -24.39
N PRO A 610 0.90 -1.19 -23.86
CA PRO A 610 0.89 -2.46 -24.59
C PRO A 610 0.10 -2.38 -25.89
N LEU A 611 0.64 -2.99 -26.94
CA LEU A 611 0.00 -3.05 -28.26
C LEU A 611 0.29 -4.36 -28.95
N VAL A 612 -0.60 -4.74 -29.86
CA VAL A 612 -0.39 -5.80 -30.86
C VAL A 612 0.10 -5.17 -32.14
N GLN A 613 1.04 -5.82 -32.79
CA GLN A 613 1.57 -5.43 -34.08
C GLN A 613 1.36 -6.60 -35.06
N ILE A 614 0.90 -6.30 -36.28
CA ILE A 614 0.90 -7.23 -37.43
C ILE A 614 1.95 -6.76 -38.42
N GLY A 615 2.88 -7.63 -38.76
CA GLY A 615 3.99 -7.35 -39.65
C GLY A 615 5.21 -6.78 -38.97
N THR A 616 6.30 -6.64 -39.71
CA THR A 616 7.60 -6.09 -39.24
C THR A 616 7.95 -4.82 -40.00
N PRO A 617 8.90 -4.01 -39.52
CA PRO A 617 9.39 -2.82 -40.25
C PRO A 617 10.05 -3.15 -41.62
N GLU A 618 10.49 -4.40 -41.78
CA GLU A 618 11.14 -4.91 -43.01
C GLU A 618 10.13 -5.36 -44.08
N ASP A 619 8.84 -5.49 -43.73
CA ASP A 619 7.79 -5.86 -44.64
C ASP A 619 7.54 -4.76 -45.68
N THR A 620 7.10 -5.13 -46.88
CA THR A 620 6.72 -4.19 -47.94
C THR A 620 5.57 -3.27 -47.55
N GLU A 621 4.67 -3.76 -46.72
CA GLU A 621 3.57 -2.98 -46.15
C GLU A 621 3.88 -2.53 -44.72
N LYS A 622 3.46 -1.32 -44.40
CA LYS A 622 3.65 -0.77 -43.04
C LYS A 622 2.98 -1.66 -41.97
N PRO A 623 3.63 -1.89 -40.87
CA PRO A 623 3.02 -2.63 -39.76
C PRO A 623 1.71 -1.98 -39.26
N LEU A 624 0.74 -2.81 -38.91
CA LEU A 624 -0.50 -2.39 -38.26
C LEU A 624 -0.35 -2.47 -36.75
N PHE A 625 -1.02 -1.57 -36.03
CA PHE A 625 -0.93 -1.50 -34.57
C PHE A 625 -2.32 -1.36 -33.93
N ALA A 626 -2.57 -2.13 -32.89
CA ALA A 626 -3.77 -2.01 -32.06
C ALA A 626 -3.40 -2.06 -30.57
N SER A 627 -3.92 -1.14 -29.75
CA SER A 627 -3.70 -1.13 -28.31
C SER A 627 -4.52 -2.22 -27.62
N LEU A 628 -3.97 -2.83 -26.57
CA LEU A 628 -4.70 -3.75 -25.72
C LEU A 628 -5.87 -3.05 -25.02
N LEU A 629 -6.95 -3.79 -24.80
CA LEU A 629 -8.09 -3.33 -24.01
C LEU A 629 -7.77 -3.38 -22.52
N LYS A 630 -8.47 -2.57 -21.75
CA LYS A 630 -8.37 -2.63 -20.29
C LYS A 630 -8.80 -4.03 -19.80
N GLY A 631 -7.91 -4.68 -19.05
CA GLY A 631 -8.12 -6.04 -18.56
C GLY A 631 -7.48 -7.14 -19.40
N GLN A 632 -6.98 -6.81 -20.60
CA GLN A 632 -6.08 -7.69 -21.35
C GLN A 632 -4.64 -7.46 -20.91
N SER A 633 -3.84 -8.51 -20.91
CA SER A 633 -2.41 -8.48 -20.59
C SER A 633 -1.57 -9.06 -21.72
N MET A 634 -0.38 -8.48 -21.89
CA MET A 634 0.61 -9.02 -22.86
C MET A 634 0.97 -10.48 -22.59
N SER A 635 0.95 -10.90 -21.31
CA SER A 635 1.32 -12.25 -20.90
C SER A 635 0.28 -13.31 -21.29
N THR A 636 -1.01 -12.92 -21.32
CA THR A 636 -2.12 -13.88 -21.48
C THR A 636 -2.87 -13.78 -22.80
N ILE A 637 -2.79 -12.64 -23.50
CA ILE A 637 -3.53 -12.44 -24.77
C ILE A 637 -3.21 -13.54 -25.80
N THR A 638 -4.25 -14.12 -26.38
CA THR A 638 -4.15 -15.12 -27.43
C THR A 638 -4.06 -14.48 -28.82
N LEU A 639 -3.64 -15.24 -29.84
CA LEU A 639 -3.64 -14.78 -31.23
C LEU A 639 -5.04 -14.35 -31.69
N GLU A 640 -6.05 -15.11 -31.34
CA GLU A 640 -7.44 -14.82 -31.72
C GLU A 640 -7.94 -13.52 -31.11
N GLU A 641 -7.68 -13.31 -29.81
CA GLU A 641 -8.03 -12.06 -29.13
C GLU A 641 -7.26 -10.86 -29.69
N ALA A 642 -5.99 -11.04 -30.01
CA ALA A 642 -5.15 -10.01 -30.59
C ALA A 642 -5.65 -9.59 -31.99
N LEU A 643 -6.04 -10.52 -32.84
CA LEU A 643 -6.58 -10.22 -34.17
C LEU A 643 -7.92 -9.45 -34.10
N LYS A 644 -8.78 -9.76 -33.13
CA LYS A 644 -10.03 -9.03 -32.90
C LYS A 644 -9.84 -7.53 -32.56
N LEU A 645 -8.66 -7.13 -32.11
CA LEU A 645 -8.35 -5.73 -31.85
C LEU A 645 -8.25 -4.89 -33.13
N PHE A 646 -7.91 -5.52 -34.24
CA PHE A 646 -7.80 -4.87 -35.55
C PHE A 646 -9.13 -4.72 -36.29
N ASP A 647 -10.22 -5.33 -35.80
CA ASP A 647 -11.57 -5.09 -36.26
C ASP A 647 -12.11 -3.71 -35.87
N LEU A 648 -11.38 -2.96 -35.03
CA LEU A 648 -11.69 -1.60 -34.60
C LEU A 648 -10.85 -0.55 -35.37
N PRO A 649 -11.42 0.62 -35.69
CA PRO A 649 -12.79 1.03 -35.45
C PRO A 649 -13.79 0.34 -36.39
N ARG A 650 -14.93 -0.09 -35.84
CA ARG A 650 -16.02 -0.70 -36.63
C ARG A 650 -17.23 0.24 -36.75
N THR A 651 -17.87 0.19 -37.89
CA THR A 651 -19.15 0.86 -38.14
C THR A 651 -20.27 0.03 -37.55
N LEU A 652 -21.13 0.63 -36.73
CA LEU A 652 -22.29 -0.02 -36.14
C LEU A 652 -23.53 0.08 -37.05
N GLY A 653 -23.64 1.16 -37.79
CA GLY A 653 -24.76 1.50 -38.64
C GLY A 653 -24.94 3.01 -38.72
N ASP A 654 -26.10 3.46 -39.19
CA ASP A 654 -26.43 4.88 -39.29
C ASP A 654 -27.50 5.28 -38.26
N PHE A 655 -27.35 6.46 -37.72
CA PHE A 655 -28.33 7.12 -36.85
C PHE A 655 -28.48 8.58 -37.27
N GLU A 656 -29.72 9.04 -37.46
CA GLU A 656 -30.03 10.40 -37.97
C GLU A 656 -29.28 10.74 -39.28
N GLY A 657 -29.13 9.74 -40.19
CA GLY A 657 -28.42 9.92 -41.45
C GLY A 657 -26.90 10.09 -41.33
N LYS A 658 -26.33 9.80 -40.17
CA LYS A 658 -24.88 9.86 -39.89
C LYS A 658 -24.39 8.53 -39.36
N THR A 659 -23.21 8.12 -39.82
CA THR A 659 -22.59 6.87 -39.42
C THR A 659 -22.14 6.87 -37.97
N VAL A 660 -22.51 5.81 -37.23
CA VAL A 660 -22.08 5.54 -35.87
C VAL A 660 -20.88 4.60 -35.93
N VAL A 661 -19.77 5.01 -35.35
CA VAL A 661 -18.51 4.26 -35.32
C VAL A 661 -18.06 4.04 -33.88
N VAL A 662 -17.71 2.82 -33.53
CA VAL A 662 -17.08 2.49 -32.27
C VAL A 662 -15.57 2.22 -32.47
N GLY A 663 -14.77 2.76 -31.57
CA GLY A 663 -13.32 2.60 -31.63
C GLY A 663 -12.64 2.79 -30.29
N ILE A 664 -11.31 2.73 -30.28
CA ILE A 664 -10.47 2.97 -29.13
C ILE A 664 -9.62 4.21 -29.39
N GLY A 665 -9.65 5.17 -28.50
CA GLY A 665 -8.87 6.39 -28.57
C GLY A 665 -7.95 6.58 -27.37
N ARG A 666 -7.22 7.69 -27.32
CA ARG A 666 -6.28 8.07 -26.25
C ARG A 666 -6.91 8.03 -24.86
N PHE A 667 -8.21 8.28 -24.75
CA PHE A 667 -8.97 8.33 -23.49
C PHE A 667 -9.80 7.07 -23.23
N GLY A 668 -9.59 6.00 -24.02
CA GLY A 668 -10.30 4.73 -23.93
C GLY A 668 -11.31 4.51 -25.05
N PRO A 669 -12.18 3.48 -24.91
CA PRO A 669 -13.21 3.17 -25.89
C PRO A 669 -14.22 4.29 -26.05
N TYR A 670 -14.65 4.54 -27.29
CA TYR A 670 -15.58 5.60 -27.64
C TYR A 670 -16.55 5.21 -28.72
N ILE A 671 -17.69 5.87 -28.75
CA ILE A 671 -18.62 5.94 -29.88
C ILE A 671 -18.46 7.30 -30.54
N ARG A 672 -18.31 7.34 -31.85
CA ARG A 672 -18.28 8.58 -32.65
C ARG A 672 -19.53 8.68 -33.50
N HIS A 673 -20.24 9.80 -33.39
CA HIS A 673 -21.41 10.14 -34.18
C HIS A 673 -21.41 11.64 -34.48
N ASP A 674 -21.57 12.03 -35.72
CA ASP A 674 -21.62 13.43 -36.19
C ASP A 674 -20.46 14.29 -35.62
N GLY A 675 -19.23 13.79 -35.69
CA GLY A 675 -18.03 14.46 -35.19
C GLY A 675 -17.89 14.52 -33.66
N LYS A 676 -18.90 14.10 -32.89
CA LYS A 676 -18.88 14.05 -31.43
C LYS A 676 -18.47 12.65 -30.92
N TYR A 677 -17.80 12.64 -29.76
CA TYR A 677 -17.33 11.42 -29.12
C TYR A 677 -18.08 11.17 -27.82
N VAL A 678 -18.57 9.96 -27.62
CA VAL A 678 -19.20 9.47 -26.39
C VAL A 678 -18.32 8.38 -25.81
N SER A 679 -17.88 8.52 -24.55
CA SER A 679 -17.10 7.46 -23.88
C SER A 679 -17.98 6.22 -23.70
N LEU A 680 -17.44 5.06 -24.03
CA LEU A 680 -18.11 3.78 -23.82
C LEU A 680 -18.04 3.41 -22.34
N PRO A 681 -19.18 3.20 -21.64
CA PRO A 681 -19.20 2.76 -20.25
C PRO A 681 -18.54 1.37 -20.09
N LYS A 682 -18.12 1.06 -18.85
CA LYS A 682 -17.36 -0.18 -18.55
C LYS A 682 -18.16 -1.47 -18.76
N GLU A 683 -19.47 -1.36 -18.79
CA GLU A 683 -20.40 -2.47 -18.99
C GLU A 683 -20.40 -2.98 -20.44
N PHE A 684 -19.95 -2.13 -21.37
CA PHE A 684 -19.89 -2.44 -22.79
C PHE A 684 -18.46 -2.67 -23.26
N THR A 685 -18.30 -3.63 -24.17
CA THR A 685 -17.05 -3.82 -24.91
C THR A 685 -17.15 -3.21 -26.29
N PRO A 686 -16.06 -2.66 -26.87
CA PRO A 686 -16.10 -2.12 -28.24
C PRO A 686 -16.52 -3.14 -29.31
N GLN A 687 -16.25 -4.41 -29.06
CA GLN A 687 -16.63 -5.52 -29.95
C GLN A 687 -18.09 -5.93 -29.77
N GLY A 688 -18.66 -5.81 -28.56
CA GLY A 688 -19.99 -6.30 -28.22
C GLY A 688 -21.10 -5.26 -28.27
N VAL A 689 -20.76 -3.94 -28.28
CA VAL A 689 -21.78 -2.90 -28.30
C VAL A 689 -22.60 -2.92 -29.59
N SER A 690 -23.93 -2.91 -29.46
CA SER A 690 -24.87 -2.85 -30.59
C SER A 690 -25.09 -1.40 -31.06
N LEU A 691 -25.73 -1.23 -32.23
CA LEU A 691 -26.16 0.11 -32.67
C LEU A 691 -27.21 0.71 -31.74
N GLU A 692 -28.11 -0.12 -31.21
CA GLU A 692 -29.16 0.31 -30.28
C GLU A 692 -28.56 0.85 -28.98
N ASP A 693 -27.60 0.11 -28.38
CA ASP A 693 -26.87 0.58 -27.20
C ASP A 693 -26.14 1.89 -27.46
N ALA A 694 -25.49 2.00 -28.63
CA ALA A 694 -24.77 3.21 -29.02
C ALA A 694 -25.69 4.41 -29.16
N ILE A 695 -26.87 4.24 -29.72
CA ILE A 695 -27.91 5.29 -29.85
C ILE A 695 -28.35 5.75 -28.46
N ILE A 696 -28.65 4.82 -27.55
CA ILE A 696 -29.01 5.14 -26.16
C ILE A 696 -27.93 5.98 -25.49
N LEU A 697 -26.67 5.58 -25.62
CA LEU A 697 -25.55 6.32 -25.01
C LEU A 697 -25.35 7.71 -25.63
N ILE A 698 -25.56 7.86 -26.93
CA ILE A 698 -25.52 9.15 -27.63
C ILE A 698 -26.63 10.06 -27.11
N GLN A 699 -27.86 9.53 -26.98
CA GLN A 699 -29.01 10.29 -26.49
C GLN A 699 -28.84 10.71 -25.04
N GLN A 700 -28.40 9.80 -24.17
CA GLN A 700 -28.11 10.11 -22.75
C GLN A 700 -27.05 11.21 -22.62
N LYS A 701 -26.02 11.19 -23.45
CA LYS A 701 -25.02 12.25 -23.42
C LYS A 701 -25.58 13.59 -23.90
N ARG A 702 -26.41 13.61 -24.95
CA ARG A 702 -27.06 14.81 -25.42
C ARG A 702 -28.01 15.42 -24.36
N GLU A 703 -28.73 14.55 -23.65
CA GLU A 703 -29.59 14.95 -22.54
C GLU A 703 -28.78 15.54 -21.37
N GLN A 704 -27.68 14.90 -20.99
CA GLN A 704 -26.73 15.42 -19.99
C GLN A 704 -26.13 16.77 -20.42
N GLU A 705 -25.80 16.94 -21.70
CA GLU A 705 -25.28 18.19 -22.24
C GLU A 705 -26.36 19.28 -22.25
N SER A 706 -27.62 18.95 -22.53
CA SER A 706 -28.75 19.90 -22.47
C SER A 706 -29.09 20.33 -21.04
N GLN A 707 -29.02 19.38 -20.08
CA GLN A 707 -29.22 19.68 -18.64
C GLN A 707 -28.04 20.47 -18.04
N ARG A 708 -26.89 20.46 -18.70
CA ARG A 708 -25.72 21.24 -18.29
C ARG A 708 -25.87 22.71 -18.64
N LEU A 709 -26.58 23.05 -19.72
CA LEU A 709 -26.82 24.43 -20.15
C LEU A 709 -27.94 25.01 -19.32
N ILE A 710 -27.66 26.00 -18.45
CA ILE A 710 -28.65 26.73 -17.66
C ILE A 710 -29.25 27.87 -18.51
N LYS A 711 -28.36 28.65 -19.15
CA LYS A 711 -28.79 29.81 -19.95
C LYS A 711 -27.75 30.14 -21.02
N LYS A 712 -28.21 30.49 -22.22
CA LYS A 712 -27.43 31.10 -23.30
C LYS A 712 -27.94 32.50 -23.52
N PHE A 713 -27.07 33.41 -23.96
CA PHE A 713 -27.37 34.80 -24.15
C PHE A 713 -27.29 35.15 -25.64
N ASP A 714 -28.32 35.81 -26.16
CA ASP A 714 -28.39 36.18 -27.57
C ASP A 714 -27.41 37.32 -27.92
N GLU A 715 -26.91 38.04 -26.89
CA GLU A 715 -25.99 39.17 -27.04
C GLU A 715 -24.56 38.74 -27.34
N ASP A 716 -24.14 37.55 -26.90
CA ASP A 716 -22.81 36.97 -27.15
C ASP A 716 -22.87 35.44 -27.05
N ASP A 717 -22.73 34.77 -28.18
CA ASP A 717 -22.79 33.31 -28.30
C ASP A 717 -21.66 32.59 -27.55
N GLU A 718 -20.57 33.28 -27.18
CA GLU A 718 -19.46 32.71 -26.42
C GLU A 718 -19.70 32.72 -24.90
N LEU A 719 -20.77 33.40 -24.43
CA LEU A 719 -21.14 33.46 -23.01
C LEU A 719 -22.23 32.42 -22.71
N GLU A 720 -21.87 31.42 -21.94
CA GLU A 720 -22.80 30.37 -21.51
C GLU A 720 -22.82 30.24 -19.99
N LEU A 721 -24.00 30.07 -19.41
CA LEU A 721 -24.15 29.68 -17.99
C LEU A 721 -24.40 28.20 -17.91
N LEU A 722 -23.46 27.50 -17.27
CA LEU A 722 -23.41 26.05 -17.26
C LEU A 722 -23.46 25.48 -15.84
N ASN A 723 -24.05 24.31 -15.70
CA ASN A 723 -24.00 23.52 -14.47
C ASN A 723 -22.80 22.57 -14.49
N GLY A 724 -21.92 22.68 -13.51
CA GLY A 724 -20.70 21.87 -13.42
C GLY A 724 -20.65 21.01 -12.15
N ARG A 725 -19.68 20.09 -12.07
CA ARG A 725 -19.47 19.19 -10.93
C ARG A 725 -19.36 19.91 -9.58
N PHE A 726 -18.94 21.18 -9.58
CA PHE A 726 -18.74 21.99 -8.38
C PHE A 726 -19.77 23.12 -8.25
N GLY A 727 -20.89 23.01 -8.96
CA GLY A 727 -21.96 23.98 -9.03
C GLY A 727 -21.94 24.83 -10.31
N PRO A 728 -22.91 25.76 -10.46
CA PRO A 728 -23.04 26.59 -11.64
C PRO A 728 -21.84 27.52 -11.86
N TYR A 729 -21.50 27.77 -13.13
CA TYR A 729 -20.41 28.66 -13.53
C TYR A 729 -20.66 29.32 -14.89
N ILE A 730 -20.01 30.44 -15.14
CA ILE A 730 -19.99 31.11 -16.44
C ILE A 730 -18.84 30.57 -17.26
N ALA A 731 -19.11 30.11 -18.48
CA ALA A 731 -18.11 29.81 -19.50
C ALA A 731 -18.08 30.99 -20.47
N TYR A 732 -16.88 31.62 -20.65
CA TYR A 732 -16.68 32.74 -21.57
C TYR A 732 -15.25 32.72 -22.13
N LYS A 733 -15.11 32.81 -23.46
CA LYS A 733 -13.82 32.84 -24.17
C LYS A 733 -12.82 31.78 -23.69
N LYS A 734 -13.29 30.52 -23.60
CA LYS A 734 -12.51 29.35 -23.12
C LYS A 734 -12.03 29.42 -21.66
N LYS A 735 -12.55 30.35 -20.85
CA LYS A 735 -12.34 30.44 -19.41
C LYS A 735 -13.63 30.13 -18.66
N ASN A 736 -13.46 29.60 -17.43
CA ASN A 736 -14.59 29.31 -16.54
C ASN A 736 -14.53 30.25 -15.32
N TYR A 737 -15.64 30.92 -15.03
CA TYR A 737 -15.77 31.86 -13.93
C TYR A 737 -16.79 31.36 -12.93
N LYS A 738 -16.40 31.31 -11.66
CA LYS A 738 -17.25 30.82 -10.59
C LYS A 738 -18.27 31.87 -10.18
N LEU A 739 -19.54 31.49 -10.02
CA LEU A 739 -20.57 32.37 -9.50
C LEU A 739 -20.35 32.71 -8.01
N PRO A 740 -20.68 33.95 -7.58
CA PRO A 740 -20.72 34.30 -6.17
C PRO A 740 -21.66 33.40 -5.39
N LYS A 741 -21.40 33.20 -4.09
CA LYS A 741 -22.28 32.42 -3.22
C LYS A 741 -23.62 33.12 -3.07
N GLY A 742 -24.72 32.40 -3.30
CA GLY A 742 -26.08 32.92 -3.18
C GLY A 742 -26.66 33.47 -4.48
N SER A 743 -25.91 33.40 -5.61
CA SER A 743 -26.46 33.74 -6.93
C SER A 743 -27.51 32.71 -7.37
N GLU A 744 -28.62 33.16 -7.89
CA GLU A 744 -29.60 32.31 -8.59
C GLU A 744 -29.30 32.29 -10.10
N PRO A 745 -28.71 31.21 -10.63
CA PRO A 745 -28.16 31.21 -11.98
C PRO A 745 -29.19 31.52 -13.07
N ALA A 746 -30.40 31.02 -12.92
CA ALA A 746 -31.48 31.21 -13.92
C ALA A 746 -31.90 32.66 -14.06
N LEU A 747 -31.74 33.49 -13.04
CA LEU A 747 -32.15 34.90 -13.01
C LEU A 747 -31.07 35.87 -13.50
N LEU A 748 -29.83 35.43 -13.65
CA LEU A 748 -28.72 36.29 -14.08
C LEU A 748 -28.96 36.80 -15.50
N THR A 749 -28.77 38.11 -15.69
CA THR A 749 -28.76 38.76 -17.00
C THR A 749 -27.39 38.70 -17.67
N PHE A 750 -27.31 38.99 -18.95
CA PHE A 750 -26.04 39.15 -19.68
C PHE A 750 -25.10 40.13 -18.98
N ALA A 751 -25.61 41.29 -18.58
CA ALA A 751 -24.89 42.35 -17.89
C ALA A 751 -24.32 41.86 -16.53
N ASP A 752 -25.08 41.07 -15.78
CA ASP A 752 -24.62 40.49 -14.51
C ASP A 752 -23.48 39.51 -14.73
N CYS A 753 -23.60 38.64 -15.72
CA CYS A 753 -22.57 37.67 -16.06
C CYS A 753 -21.30 38.36 -16.54
N MET A 754 -21.37 39.38 -17.38
CA MET A 754 -20.23 40.16 -17.84
C MET A 754 -19.54 40.91 -16.71
N LYS A 755 -20.30 41.47 -15.78
CA LYS A 755 -19.76 42.11 -14.58
C LYS A 755 -18.97 41.11 -13.73
N ILE A 756 -19.48 39.90 -13.53
CA ILE A 756 -18.75 38.81 -12.80
C ILE A 756 -17.47 38.44 -13.52
N VAL A 757 -17.47 38.37 -14.84
CA VAL A 757 -16.27 38.06 -15.66
C VAL A 757 -15.25 39.19 -15.53
N GLU A 758 -15.65 40.45 -15.65
CA GLU A 758 -14.76 41.60 -15.51
C GLU A 758 -14.16 41.74 -14.11
N ASP A 759 -14.95 41.54 -13.07
CA ASP A 759 -14.50 41.60 -11.69
C ASP A 759 -13.50 40.47 -11.37
N ALA A 760 -13.73 39.30 -11.95
CA ALA A 760 -12.82 38.18 -11.81
C ALA A 760 -11.49 38.36 -12.58
N ASP A 761 -11.52 39.00 -13.76
CA ASP A 761 -10.30 39.30 -14.55
C ASP A 761 -9.53 40.51 -13.97
N LYS A 762 -10.19 41.44 -13.26
CA LYS A 762 -9.56 42.56 -12.53
C LYS A 762 -8.98 42.14 -11.16
N ALA A 763 -9.44 41.05 -10.59
CA ALA A 763 -8.94 40.55 -9.30
C ALA A 763 -7.47 40.11 -9.43
N PRO A 764 -6.55 40.56 -8.53
CA PRO A 764 -5.16 40.14 -8.59
C PRO A 764 -5.09 38.62 -8.50
N ALA A 765 -4.43 38.01 -9.49
CA ALA A 765 -4.32 36.58 -9.59
C ALA A 765 -3.80 35.99 -8.27
N LYS A 766 -4.68 35.40 -7.47
CA LYS A 766 -4.26 34.53 -6.38
C LYS A 766 -3.34 33.49 -7.01
N LYS A 767 -2.03 33.56 -6.72
CA LYS A 767 -1.04 32.57 -7.17
C LYS A 767 -1.62 31.20 -6.84
N LYS A 768 -2.12 30.51 -7.85
CA LYS A 768 -2.42 29.08 -7.74
C LYS A 768 -1.14 28.41 -7.26
N PRO A 769 -1.16 27.55 -6.25
CA PRO A 769 -0.02 26.72 -5.96
C PRO A 769 0.33 26.02 -7.28
N ALA A 770 1.56 26.17 -7.71
CA ALA A 770 2.03 25.71 -9.00
C ALA A 770 1.69 24.22 -9.11
N ARG A 771 0.73 23.91 -9.96
CA ARG A 771 0.46 22.56 -10.42
C ARG A 771 1.77 22.11 -11.07
N LYS A 772 2.54 21.25 -10.40
CA LYS A 772 3.73 20.65 -10.98
C LYS A 772 3.30 20.14 -12.36
N LYS A 773 3.80 20.79 -13.41
CA LYS A 773 3.76 20.23 -14.74
C LYS A 773 4.51 18.90 -14.63
N THR A 774 3.80 17.81 -14.64
CA THR A 774 4.33 16.55 -15.09
C THR A 774 4.75 16.77 -16.54
N THR A 775 5.99 17.17 -16.73
CA THR A 775 6.62 17.07 -18.03
C THR A 775 6.62 15.59 -18.39
N LYS A 776 5.99 15.33 -19.51
CA LYS A 776 5.92 14.04 -20.20
C LYS A 776 7.27 13.34 -20.27
#